data_1d983031b7b646adc3b4ffe6f7733cd9
#
_entry.id   1d983031b7b646adc3b4ffe6f7733cd9
#
_cell.length_a   1.000
_cell.length_b   1.000
_cell.length_c   1.000
_cell.angle_alpha   90.00
_cell.angle_beta   90.00
_cell.angle_gamma   90.00
#
_symmetry.space_group_name_H-M   'P 1'
#
loop_
_entity.id
_entity.type
_entity.pdbx_description
1 polymer ?
#
loop_
_entity_poly.entity_id
_entity_poly.type
_entity_poly.pdbx_seq_one_letter_code
_entity_poly.pdbx_strand_id
1 'polypeptide(L)'
;MALERQGILCILQAPTIDLFISHQVTVSGVTAVYNRERLWETNESLITRLQAHMRGFLVRTDLSARKHFLQKQLPAIVKIQSHWRGYRQRSDYQKRLYHLRDNTDAVIKIQSWVRMWQARKRYRARLRHFKSNIAAVVKIQAFVRANKARGDYRLLVHAKNPPLSVVRKFAHLLEHSDHDFREEWELMRMREEVVQHIRSSRHLEQGLNVMDIKIGLLVKNRITLQEVVSHCKKLTKKNKGQLSDLMAIDKQKGLKALSREKREKLEAYQHLFYLLQTEPVYLAKLIFQMPQNRSTKFMDSVIFSLYNYAANQREGYLLLRLFTTALREEIKSKVDQVREIVTGNPTVTKLVVSFYRHVRGQNALREILGPVVREVLQDKSLGIRTDPIDVYKSWVNQMETQTGQRSKLPYDVTPEQAMTHPEVQRRLDISIRNLRTATDKFLQAIVSSVDKIPYGMRYTAKVLKSSLREKFPDASEDELFKVVGNLLYYRYMNPAIVAPDGFDIIDVAAGGGLHTDHRRNLGSIAKLLQHAASSKSIEGETGQLRTINDYLVHSQQRFREFFRAACNVPEPEEWFNVDEYSEMVSLNKPVICITVGELVNTHRLLLQHQDSLMPEHGDPLHELLKDLGDIPTVESLLGEGSVDANDPHADQTLSQLNKTEVSLTLTNKFDLDKSDDGANNTRGLLL
;
A
#
# COMPACT_ATOMS: atom_id res chain seq x y z
N MET A 1 8.68 58.87 4.24
CA MET A 1 8.51 57.68 3.41
C MET A 1 7.95 57.93 2.00
N ALA A 2 7.61 59.14 1.60
CA ALA A 2 7.18 59.48 0.26
C ALA A 2 8.27 60.08 -0.64
N LEU A 3 9.34 60.62 -0.06
CA LEU A 3 10.46 61.25 -0.76
C LEU A 3 11.55 60.28 -1.25
N GLU A 4 11.67 59.12 -0.65
CA GLU A 4 12.64 58.07 -1.12
C GLU A 4 12.17 57.32 -2.37
N ARG A 5 10.86 57.29 -2.68
CA ARG A 5 10.35 56.64 -3.88
C ARG A 5 10.66 57.41 -5.19
N GLN A 6 10.89 58.73 -5.10
CA GLN A 6 11.23 59.53 -6.32
C GLN A 6 12.72 59.41 -6.67
N GLY A 7 13.60 59.17 -5.72
CA GLY A 7 15.06 59.02 -5.96
C GLY A 7 15.42 57.74 -6.70
N ILE A 8 14.66 56.67 -6.49
CA ILE A 8 14.94 55.36 -7.10
C ILE A 8 14.41 55.30 -8.54
N LEU A 9 13.32 56.02 -8.87
CA LEU A 9 12.82 56.10 -10.24
C LEU A 9 13.74 56.88 -11.17
N CYS A 10 14.49 57.89 -10.64
CA CYS A 10 15.45 58.67 -11.44
C CYS A 10 16.73 57.90 -11.77
N ILE A 11 17.12 56.96 -10.95
CA ILE A 11 18.35 56.16 -11.21
C ILE A 11 18.10 55.08 -12.29
N LEU A 12 16.86 54.69 -12.51
CA LEU A 12 16.49 53.74 -13.58
C LEU A 12 16.28 54.42 -14.95
N GLN A 13 16.27 55.74 -15.01
CA GLN A 13 16.26 56.54 -16.26
C GLN A 13 17.64 57.08 -16.63
N ALA A 14 18.68 56.80 -15.86
CA ALA A 14 20.03 57.23 -16.21
C ALA A 14 20.61 56.34 -17.32
N PRO A 15 21.41 56.86 -18.20
CA PRO A 15 21.82 56.23 -19.45
C PRO A 15 23.00 55.24 -19.27
N THR A 16 22.89 54.30 -18.37
CA THR A 16 23.94 53.27 -18.18
C THR A 16 23.98 52.24 -19.31
N ILE A 17 22.95 52.18 -20.11
CA ILE A 17 22.94 51.34 -21.34
C ILE A 17 23.68 52.02 -22.48
N ASP A 18 23.63 53.33 -22.54
CA ASP A 18 24.38 54.09 -23.54
C ASP A 18 25.90 54.08 -23.26
N LEU A 19 26.34 53.95 -21.99
CA LEU A 19 27.76 53.86 -21.66
C LEU A 19 28.37 52.48 -22.06
N PHE A 20 27.59 51.41 -21.99
CA PHE A 20 28.08 50.08 -22.38
C PHE A 20 28.12 49.90 -23.91
N ILE A 21 27.20 50.60 -24.63
CA ILE A 21 27.16 50.58 -26.10
C ILE A 21 28.16 51.62 -26.68
N SER A 22 28.40 52.73 -25.96
CA SER A 22 29.35 53.78 -26.42
C SER A 22 30.78 53.37 -26.33
N HIS A 23 31.18 52.42 -25.41
CA HIS A 23 32.57 51.94 -25.30
C HIS A 23 32.99 50.92 -26.38
N GLN A 24 32.04 50.30 -27.09
CA GLN A 24 32.33 49.39 -28.20
C GLN A 24 32.18 50.03 -29.59
N VAL A 25 31.75 51.29 -29.70
CA VAL A 25 31.39 51.94 -30.99
C VAL A 25 32.35 53.06 -31.37
N THR A 26 33.48 53.24 -30.70
CA THR A 26 34.46 54.28 -31.08
C THR A 26 35.45 53.83 -32.16
N VAL A 27 35.05 52.92 -33.05
CA VAL A 27 35.86 52.60 -34.23
C VAL A 27 35.00 52.72 -35.49
N SER A 28 35.24 53.81 -36.19
CA SER A 28 34.78 54.18 -37.54
C SER A 28 33.35 54.72 -37.68
N GLY A 29 33.34 56.00 -38.14
CA GLY A 29 32.22 56.87 -38.38
C GLY A 29 30.96 56.36 -39.09
N VAL A 30 30.06 57.16 -39.45
CA VAL A 30 28.77 57.00 -40.12
C VAL A 30 28.13 55.59 -40.25
N THR A 31 28.93 54.58 -40.56
CA THR A 31 28.49 53.15 -40.64
C THR A 31 28.13 52.57 -39.26
N ALA A 32 28.69 53.10 -38.18
CA ALA A 32 28.42 52.62 -36.84
C ALA A 32 27.05 53.06 -36.31
N VAL A 33 26.54 54.23 -36.73
CA VAL A 33 25.21 54.72 -36.33
C VAL A 33 24.13 53.94 -37.07
N TYR A 34 24.29 53.68 -38.38
CA TYR A 34 23.32 52.86 -39.15
C TYR A 34 23.26 51.41 -38.70
N ASN A 35 24.42 50.84 -38.36
CA ASN A 35 24.45 49.48 -37.79
C ASN A 35 23.87 49.45 -36.38
N ARG A 36 23.97 50.53 -35.60
CA ARG A 36 23.39 50.64 -34.27
C ARG A 36 21.86 50.64 -34.31
N GLU A 37 21.26 51.41 -35.21
CA GLU A 37 19.80 51.46 -35.39
C GLU A 37 19.27 50.10 -35.88
N ARG A 38 19.91 49.50 -36.85
CA ARG A 38 19.53 48.19 -37.39
C ARG A 38 19.70 47.05 -36.38
N LEU A 39 20.71 47.11 -35.53
CA LEU A 39 20.93 46.14 -34.46
C LEU A 39 19.89 46.31 -33.33
N TRP A 40 19.47 47.57 -33.11
CA TRP A 40 18.42 47.89 -32.18
C TRP A 40 17.07 47.35 -32.66
N GLU A 41 16.69 47.63 -33.90
CA GLU A 41 15.46 47.17 -34.52
C GLU A 41 15.37 45.61 -34.57
N THR A 42 16.47 44.95 -34.93
CA THR A 42 16.49 43.47 -35.02
C THR A 42 16.51 42.74 -33.66
N ASN A 43 16.93 43.41 -32.60
CA ASN A 43 17.03 42.81 -31.27
C ASN A 43 16.12 43.42 -30.21
N GLU A 44 15.12 44.20 -30.62
CA GLU A 44 14.23 44.91 -29.70
C GLU A 44 13.57 43.95 -28.68
N SER A 45 13.11 42.81 -29.16
CA SER A 45 12.53 41.78 -28.27
C SER A 45 13.53 41.21 -27.26
N LEU A 46 14.79 41.01 -27.67
CA LEU A 46 15.87 40.56 -26.82
C LEU A 46 16.25 41.60 -25.79
N ILE A 47 16.36 42.85 -26.21
CA ILE A 47 16.64 43.97 -25.32
C ILE A 47 15.52 44.16 -24.30
N THR A 48 14.27 44.09 -24.72
CA THR A 48 13.10 44.19 -23.85
C THR A 48 13.11 43.04 -22.81
N ARG A 49 13.42 41.81 -23.25
CA ARG A 49 13.55 40.67 -22.33
C ARG A 49 14.71 40.85 -21.35
N LEU A 50 15.86 41.31 -21.84
CA LEU A 50 17.00 41.62 -20.99
C LEU A 50 16.66 42.68 -19.94
N GLN A 51 16.03 43.78 -20.35
CA GLN A 51 15.56 44.82 -19.44
C GLN A 51 14.55 44.30 -18.42
N ALA A 52 13.62 43.46 -18.85
CA ALA A 52 12.66 42.81 -17.94
C ALA A 52 13.36 41.91 -16.92
N HIS A 53 14.33 41.13 -17.34
CA HIS A 53 15.15 40.30 -16.46
C HIS A 53 15.96 41.13 -15.48
N MET A 54 16.61 42.22 -15.94
CA MET A 54 17.37 43.11 -15.08
C MET A 54 16.50 43.81 -14.06
N ARG A 55 15.35 44.37 -14.47
CA ARG A 55 14.38 44.96 -13.53
C ARG A 55 13.91 43.93 -12.52
N GLY A 56 13.56 42.70 -12.98
CA GLY A 56 13.16 41.61 -12.09
C GLY A 56 14.26 41.22 -11.13
N PHE A 57 15.51 41.17 -11.56
CA PHE A 57 16.66 40.89 -10.69
C PHE A 57 16.83 41.99 -9.62
N LEU A 58 16.83 43.26 -10.00
CA LEU A 58 16.96 44.36 -9.05
C LEU A 58 15.85 44.37 -8.00
N VAL A 59 14.60 44.18 -8.42
CA VAL A 59 13.46 44.12 -7.50
C VAL A 59 13.58 42.93 -6.55
N ARG A 60 14.02 41.75 -7.04
CA ARG A 60 14.23 40.57 -6.18
C ARG A 60 15.38 40.79 -5.19
N THR A 61 16.47 41.42 -5.61
CA THR A 61 17.62 41.74 -4.75
C THR A 61 17.20 42.74 -3.66
N ASP A 62 16.49 43.80 -4.02
CA ASP A 62 15.98 44.78 -3.07
C ASP A 62 14.97 44.17 -2.10
N LEU A 63 14.07 43.31 -2.60
CA LEU A 63 13.13 42.57 -1.76
C LEU A 63 13.85 41.63 -0.81
N SER A 64 14.89 40.94 -1.28
CA SER A 64 15.70 40.06 -0.46
C SER A 64 16.45 40.83 0.64
N ALA A 65 17.09 41.93 0.28
CA ALA A 65 17.77 42.82 1.24
C ALA A 65 16.80 43.37 2.30
N ARG A 66 15.61 43.79 1.83
CA ARG A 66 14.55 44.30 2.70
C ARG A 66 13.99 43.21 3.63
N LYS A 67 13.79 42.02 3.11
CA LYS A 67 13.39 40.87 3.93
C LYS A 67 14.44 40.54 4.98
N HIS A 68 15.70 40.49 4.60
CA HIS A 68 16.80 40.22 5.51
C HIS A 68 16.93 41.29 6.59
N PHE A 69 16.80 42.58 6.24
CA PHE A 69 16.76 43.67 7.20
C PHE A 69 15.59 43.53 8.17
N LEU A 70 14.38 43.27 7.65
CA LEU A 70 13.20 43.07 8.48
C LEU A 70 13.34 41.85 9.40
N GLN A 71 13.93 40.76 8.90
CA GLN A 71 14.20 39.57 9.71
C GLN A 71 15.17 39.86 10.84
N LYS A 72 16.23 40.64 10.61
CA LYS A 72 17.15 41.09 11.67
C LYS A 72 16.45 41.93 12.74
N GLN A 73 15.51 42.79 12.31
CA GLN A 73 14.76 43.63 13.23
C GLN A 73 13.56 42.92 13.90
N LEU A 74 13.19 41.77 13.40
CA LEU A 74 12.02 41.02 13.90
C LEU A 74 12.04 40.79 15.42
N PRO A 75 13.14 40.35 16.02
CA PRO A 75 13.19 40.13 17.47
C PRO A 75 12.99 41.42 18.27
N ALA A 76 13.56 42.56 17.81
CA ALA A 76 13.38 43.84 18.45
C ALA A 76 11.95 44.37 18.32
N ILE A 77 11.36 44.26 17.11
CA ILE A 77 9.98 44.66 16.87
C ILE A 77 9.01 43.80 17.70
N VAL A 78 9.22 42.49 17.74
CA VAL A 78 8.42 41.60 18.59
C VAL A 78 8.52 41.95 20.06
N LYS A 79 9.72 42.24 20.55
CA LYS A 79 9.90 42.71 21.94
C LYS A 79 9.13 43.99 22.22
N ILE A 80 9.29 45.03 21.40
CA ILE A 80 8.57 46.30 21.55
C ILE A 80 7.06 46.07 21.53
N GLN A 81 6.57 45.32 20.54
CA GLN A 81 5.16 45.01 20.44
C GLN A 81 4.61 44.22 21.61
N SER A 82 5.38 43.26 22.11
CA SER A 82 4.97 42.47 23.28
C SER A 82 4.92 43.30 24.53
N HIS A 83 5.93 44.15 24.75
CA HIS A 83 5.95 45.10 25.88
C HIS A 83 4.81 46.10 25.83
N TRP A 84 4.54 46.67 24.64
CA TRP A 84 3.44 47.63 24.46
C TRP A 84 2.07 46.97 24.68
N ARG A 85 1.87 45.79 24.09
CA ARG A 85 0.63 45.03 24.31
C ARG A 85 0.44 44.67 25.79
N GLY A 86 1.54 44.23 26.44
CA GLY A 86 1.51 43.92 27.84
C GLY A 86 1.23 45.13 28.72
N TYR A 87 1.80 46.30 28.42
CA TYR A 87 1.52 47.55 29.13
C TYR A 87 0.06 47.97 28.98
N ARG A 88 -0.43 48.02 27.74
CA ARG A 88 -1.83 48.38 27.46
C ARG A 88 -2.80 47.43 28.18
N GLN A 89 -2.54 46.14 28.11
CA GLN A 89 -3.37 45.16 28.75
C GLN A 89 -3.37 45.30 30.30
N ARG A 90 -2.21 45.57 30.90
CA ARG A 90 -2.13 45.81 32.34
C ARG A 90 -2.87 47.09 32.74
N SER A 91 -2.72 48.17 31.97
CA SER A 91 -3.42 49.44 32.26
C SER A 91 -4.95 49.24 32.19
N ASP A 92 -5.43 48.61 31.14
CA ASP A 92 -6.88 48.35 30.97
C ASP A 92 -7.42 47.39 32.03
N TYR A 93 -6.59 46.42 32.44
CA TYR A 93 -6.93 45.49 33.52
C TYR A 93 -7.04 46.25 34.89
N GLN A 94 -6.08 47.12 35.20
CA GLN A 94 -6.13 47.92 36.42
C GLN A 94 -7.36 48.83 36.49
N LYS A 95 -7.65 49.56 35.41
CA LYS A 95 -8.90 50.38 35.30
C LYS A 95 -10.13 49.54 35.58
N ARG A 96 -10.16 48.34 34.99
CA ARG A 96 -11.31 47.43 35.22
C ARG A 96 -11.39 46.91 36.65
N LEU A 97 -10.23 46.63 37.27
CA LEU A 97 -10.18 46.23 38.67
C LEU A 97 -10.68 47.33 39.60
N TYR A 98 -10.29 48.62 39.40
CA TYR A 98 -10.84 49.72 40.19
C TYR A 98 -12.34 49.85 40.05
N HIS A 99 -12.86 49.84 38.85
CA HIS A 99 -14.30 49.90 38.61
C HIS A 99 -15.04 48.71 39.23
N LEU A 100 -14.47 47.52 39.17
CA LEU A 100 -15.11 46.33 39.80
C LEU A 100 -15.02 46.37 41.32
N ARG A 101 -13.97 46.98 41.93
CA ARG A 101 -13.87 47.14 43.38
C ARG A 101 -14.93 48.08 43.91
N ASP A 102 -15.13 49.21 43.24
CA ASP A 102 -16.16 50.18 43.66
C ASP A 102 -17.60 49.62 43.61
N ASN A 103 -17.85 48.69 42.69
CA ASN A 103 -19.15 48.08 42.52
C ASN A 103 -19.17 46.59 42.88
N THR A 104 -18.29 46.16 43.80
CA THR A 104 -18.07 44.73 44.10
C THR A 104 -19.37 44.00 44.48
N ASP A 105 -20.17 44.56 45.35
CA ASP A 105 -21.41 43.93 45.84
C ASP A 105 -22.48 43.80 44.74
N ALA A 106 -22.64 44.83 43.93
CA ALA A 106 -23.56 44.79 42.78
C ALA A 106 -23.09 43.80 41.73
N VAL A 107 -21.76 43.79 41.41
CA VAL A 107 -21.16 42.86 40.46
C VAL A 107 -21.30 41.40 40.92
N ILE A 108 -21.02 41.15 42.22
CA ILE A 108 -21.18 39.80 42.80
C ILE A 108 -22.63 39.32 42.68
N LYS A 109 -23.59 40.17 43.01
CA LYS A 109 -25.00 39.84 42.88
C LYS A 109 -25.38 39.56 41.42
N ILE A 110 -25.04 40.42 40.49
CA ILE A 110 -25.32 40.25 39.06
C ILE A 110 -24.62 38.98 38.52
N GLN A 111 -23.33 38.80 38.84
CA GLN A 111 -22.60 37.61 38.39
C GLN A 111 -23.20 36.32 38.94
N SER A 112 -23.59 36.30 40.21
CA SER A 112 -24.21 35.11 40.81
C SER A 112 -25.52 34.76 40.12
N TRP A 113 -26.35 35.76 39.86
CA TRP A 113 -27.62 35.60 39.14
C TRP A 113 -27.40 35.13 37.69
N VAL A 114 -26.48 35.75 36.96
CA VAL A 114 -26.15 35.38 35.58
C VAL A 114 -25.58 33.95 35.52
N ARG A 115 -24.65 33.61 36.43
CA ARG A 115 -24.10 32.24 36.50
C ARG A 115 -25.18 31.22 36.81
N MET A 116 -26.03 31.52 37.81
CA MET A 116 -27.16 30.65 38.14
C MET A 116 -28.11 30.47 36.94
N TRP A 117 -28.51 31.57 36.29
CA TRP A 117 -29.37 31.51 35.11
C TRP A 117 -28.75 30.74 33.95
N GLN A 118 -27.48 31.01 33.65
CA GLN A 118 -26.76 30.27 32.61
C GLN A 118 -26.61 28.78 32.93
N ALA A 119 -26.28 28.45 34.16
CA ALA A 119 -26.21 27.07 34.62
C ALA A 119 -27.59 26.37 34.50
N ARG A 120 -28.65 27.04 34.95
CA ARG A 120 -30.03 26.53 34.84
C ARG A 120 -30.48 26.36 33.40
N LYS A 121 -30.13 27.32 32.51
CA LYS A 121 -30.40 27.25 31.07
C LYS A 121 -29.67 26.08 30.42
N ARG A 122 -28.36 25.93 30.68
CA ARG A 122 -27.52 24.82 30.19
C ARG A 122 -28.02 23.47 30.70
N TYR A 123 -28.35 23.39 31.97
CA TYR A 123 -28.90 22.18 32.57
C TYR A 123 -30.21 21.76 31.93
N ARG A 124 -31.15 22.68 31.77
CA ARG A 124 -32.46 22.42 31.12
C ARG A 124 -32.30 22.04 29.65
N ALA A 125 -31.35 22.68 28.93
CA ALA A 125 -31.05 22.33 27.56
C ALA A 125 -30.46 20.92 27.46
N ARG A 126 -29.54 20.57 28.37
CA ARG A 126 -28.92 19.24 28.45
C ARG A 126 -29.94 18.15 28.79
N LEU A 127 -30.86 18.43 29.75
CA LEU A 127 -31.94 17.50 30.07
C LEU A 127 -32.87 17.26 28.88
N ARG A 128 -33.24 18.32 28.15
CA ARG A 128 -34.05 18.18 26.92
C ARG A 128 -33.32 17.38 25.85
N HIS A 129 -32.05 17.68 25.66
CA HIS A 129 -31.20 16.94 24.71
C HIS A 129 -31.08 15.45 25.07
N PHE A 130 -30.87 15.12 26.34
CA PHE A 130 -30.82 13.72 26.77
C PHE A 130 -32.19 13.03 26.65
N LYS A 131 -33.29 13.71 26.96
CA LYS A 131 -34.64 13.16 26.79
C LYS A 131 -34.97 12.90 25.30
N SER A 132 -34.56 13.80 24.40
CA SER A 132 -34.77 13.59 22.96
C SER A 132 -33.83 12.54 22.34
N ASN A 133 -32.69 12.30 22.97
CA ASN A 133 -31.66 11.41 22.45
C ASN A 133 -31.36 10.21 23.37
N ILE A 134 -32.41 9.61 23.93
CA ILE A 134 -32.28 8.49 24.89
C ILE A 134 -31.40 7.37 24.32
N ALA A 135 -31.60 7.02 23.04
CA ALA A 135 -30.84 5.97 22.40
C ALA A 135 -29.31 6.32 22.30
N ALA A 136 -28.98 7.59 22.03
CA ALA A 136 -27.60 8.04 22.04
C ALA A 136 -26.98 8.06 23.44
N VAL A 137 -27.79 8.47 24.44
CA VAL A 137 -27.37 8.45 25.85
C VAL A 137 -27.08 7.02 26.31
N VAL A 138 -27.92 6.07 25.93
CA VAL A 138 -27.70 4.64 26.24
C VAL A 138 -26.42 4.13 25.62
N LYS A 139 -26.13 4.49 24.35
CA LYS A 139 -24.87 4.13 23.69
C LYS A 139 -23.65 4.73 24.42
N ILE A 140 -23.71 6.01 24.81
CA ILE A 140 -22.62 6.66 25.55
C ILE A 140 -22.44 6.00 26.92
N GLN A 141 -23.53 5.70 27.64
CA GLN A 141 -23.45 5.00 28.92
C GLN A 141 -22.85 3.59 28.77
N ALA A 142 -23.26 2.88 27.72
CA ALA A 142 -22.67 1.56 27.41
C ALA A 142 -21.18 1.67 27.14
N PHE A 143 -20.75 2.66 26.36
CA PHE A 143 -19.35 2.93 26.10
C PHE A 143 -18.55 3.26 27.37
N VAL A 144 -19.08 4.15 28.22
CA VAL A 144 -18.43 4.49 29.50
C VAL A 144 -18.33 3.27 30.43
N ARG A 145 -19.39 2.45 30.49
CA ARG A 145 -19.36 1.21 31.27
C ARG A 145 -18.32 0.23 30.71
N ALA A 146 -18.26 0.09 29.39
CA ALA A 146 -17.27 -0.76 28.73
C ALA A 146 -15.83 -0.29 29.02
N ASN A 147 -15.57 1.01 28.92
CA ASN A 147 -14.23 1.56 29.23
C ASN A 147 -13.87 1.35 30.71
N LYS A 148 -14.83 1.54 31.61
CA LYS A 148 -14.60 1.27 33.02
C LYS A 148 -14.30 -0.23 33.27
N ALA A 149 -15.06 -1.11 32.64
CA ALA A 149 -14.85 -2.55 32.73
C ALA A 149 -13.48 -2.94 32.15
N ARG A 150 -13.06 -2.33 31.02
CA ARG A 150 -11.70 -2.53 30.47
C ARG A 150 -10.61 -2.04 31.43
N GLY A 151 -10.81 -0.89 32.06
CA GLY A 151 -9.91 -0.38 33.09
C GLY A 151 -9.80 -1.31 34.29
N ASP A 152 -10.94 -1.78 34.80
CA ASP A 152 -10.98 -2.77 35.88
C ASP A 152 -10.29 -4.10 35.45
N TYR A 153 -10.50 -4.54 34.22
CA TYR A 153 -9.86 -5.74 33.66
C TYR A 153 -8.34 -5.58 33.54
N ARG A 154 -7.87 -4.43 33.03
CA ARG A 154 -6.42 -4.13 32.98
C ARG A 154 -5.79 -4.15 34.37
N LEU A 155 -6.45 -3.57 35.37
CA LEU A 155 -6.00 -3.65 36.75
C LEU A 155 -5.96 -5.08 37.27
N LEU A 156 -6.91 -5.93 36.88
CA LEU A 156 -6.90 -7.34 37.26
C LEU A 156 -5.71 -8.09 36.66
N VAL A 157 -5.39 -7.83 35.39
CA VAL A 157 -4.36 -8.58 34.65
C VAL A 157 -2.94 -8.09 34.95
N HIS A 158 -2.73 -6.78 35.10
CA HIS A 158 -1.39 -6.21 35.18
C HIS A 158 -0.94 -5.76 36.56
N ALA A 159 -1.83 -5.61 37.53
CA ALA A 159 -1.43 -5.22 38.86
C ALA A 159 -0.90 -6.44 39.65
N LYS A 160 0.28 -6.31 40.26
CA LYS A 160 0.82 -7.35 41.16
C LYS A 160 -0.12 -7.72 42.30
N ASN A 161 -0.92 -6.74 42.81
CA ASN A 161 -1.93 -6.92 43.83
C ASN A 161 -3.19 -6.16 43.43
N PRO A 162 -4.07 -6.73 42.63
CA PRO A 162 -5.30 -6.08 42.23
C PRO A 162 -6.23 -5.89 43.43
N PRO A 163 -6.95 -4.77 43.55
CA PRO A 163 -7.93 -4.55 44.63
C PRO A 163 -9.00 -5.63 44.63
N LEU A 164 -9.36 -6.15 45.81
CA LEU A 164 -10.41 -7.16 45.98
C LEU A 164 -11.75 -6.77 45.34
N SER A 165 -12.05 -5.47 45.30
CA SER A 165 -13.25 -4.96 44.63
C SER A 165 -13.23 -5.16 43.13
N VAL A 166 -12.05 -5.17 42.50
CA VAL A 166 -11.84 -5.48 41.07
C VAL A 166 -11.93 -6.97 40.84
N VAL A 167 -11.22 -7.79 41.65
CA VAL A 167 -11.25 -9.25 41.54
C VAL A 167 -12.67 -9.80 41.64
N ARG A 168 -13.48 -9.29 42.60
CA ARG A 168 -14.89 -9.71 42.75
C ARG A 168 -15.78 -9.44 41.53
N LYS A 169 -15.47 -8.42 40.73
CA LYS A 169 -16.24 -8.13 39.52
C LYS A 169 -16.04 -9.17 38.44
N PHE A 170 -14.89 -9.81 38.42
CA PHE A 170 -14.49 -10.79 37.40
C PHE A 170 -14.47 -12.24 37.92
N ALA A 171 -14.94 -12.47 39.15
CA ALA A 171 -14.99 -13.82 39.74
C ALA A 171 -15.74 -14.83 38.85
N HIS A 172 -16.78 -14.37 38.12
CA HIS A 172 -17.54 -15.21 37.21
C HIS A 172 -16.72 -15.68 35.97
N LEU A 173 -15.64 -15.00 35.61
CA LEU A 173 -14.75 -15.46 34.53
C LEU A 173 -13.91 -16.65 34.96
N LEU A 174 -13.64 -16.81 36.26
CA LEU A 174 -12.88 -17.93 36.79
C LEU A 174 -13.69 -19.24 36.76
N GLU A 175 -15.02 -19.15 36.80
CA GLU A 175 -15.90 -20.31 36.71
C GLU A 175 -15.91 -20.96 35.31
N HIS A 176 -15.57 -20.18 34.27
CA HIS A 176 -15.59 -20.62 32.88
C HIS A 176 -14.20 -20.65 32.21
N SER A 177 -13.13 -20.43 32.99
CA SER A 177 -11.77 -20.36 32.45
C SER A 177 -11.35 -21.59 31.65
N ASP A 178 -11.76 -22.79 32.09
CA ASP A 178 -11.47 -24.04 31.40
C ASP A 178 -12.18 -24.15 30.04
N HIS A 179 -13.29 -23.48 29.86
CA HIS A 179 -14.01 -23.39 28.59
C HIS A 179 -13.31 -22.43 27.66
N ASP A 180 -12.93 -21.24 28.16
CA ASP A 180 -12.22 -20.23 27.40
C ASP A 180 -10.84 -20.76 26.91
N PHE A 181 -10.12 -21.51 27.76
CA PHE A 181 -8.89 -22.15 27.34
C PHE A 181 -9.10 -23.22 26.27
N ARG A 182 -10.19 -23.98 26.31
CA ARG A 182 -10.51 -24.96 25.26
C ARG A 182 -10.89 -24.25 23.94
N GLU A 183 -11.68 -23.22 23.98
CA GLU A 183 -12.05 -22.43 22.80
C GLU A 183 -10.83 -21.79 22.16
N GLU A 184 -9.93 -21.18 22.94
CA GLU A 184 -8.70 -20.57 22.42
C GLU A 184 -7.78 -21.63 21.79
N TRP A 185 -7.66 -22.80 22.41
CA TRP A 185 -6.87 -23.92 21.87
C TRP A 185 -7.46 -24.46 20.57
N GLU A 186 -8.77 -24.58 20.48
CA GLU A 186 -9.47 -24.99 19.27
C GLU A 186 -9.33 -23.96 18.15
N LEU A 187 -9.42 -22.69 18.47
CA LEU A 187 -9.23 -21.60 17.55
C LEU A 187 -7.78 -21.55 17.01
N MET A 188 -6.80 -21.81 17.86
CA MET A 188 -5.40 -21.94 17.45
C MET A 188 -5.19 -23.12 16.49
N ARG A 189 -5.79 -24.28 16.79
CA ARG A 189 -5.73 -25.46 15.90
C ARG A 189 -6.34 -25.17 14.54
N MET A 190 -7.53 -24.52 14.49
CA MET A 190 -8.18 -24.14 13.22
C MET A 190 -7.32 -23.16 12.42
N ARG A 191 -6.64 -22.23 13.08
CA ARG A 191 -5.70 -21.31 12.40
C ARG A 191 -4.52 -22.06 11.77
N GLU A 192 -3.94 -23.02 12.48
CA GLU A 192 -2.87 -23.87 11.94
C GLU A 192 -3.36 -24.69 10.73
N GLU A 193 -4.55 -25.26 10.80
CA GLU A 193 -5.18 -25.98 9.68
C GLU A 193 -5.34 -25.08 8.46
N VAL A 194 -5.82 -23.84 8.61
CA VAL A 194 -5.94 -22.87 7.52
C VAL A 194 -4.60 -22.58 6.88
N VAL A 195 -3.55 -22.37 7.67
CA VAL A 195 -2.19 -22.12 7.14
C VAL A 195 -1.67 -23.34 6.38
N GLN A 196 -1.92 -24.56 6.88
CA GLN A 196 -1.54 -25.80 6.19
C GLN A 196 -2.30 -25.97 4.87
N HIS A 197 -3.60 -25.65 4.84
CA HIS A 197 -4.41 -25.71 3.61
C HIS A 197 -3.93 -24.70 2.56
N ILE A 198 -3.59 -23.47 2.95
CA ILE A 198 -3.02 -22.46 2.05
C ILE A 198 -1.70 -22.97 1.44
N ARG A 199 -0.87 -23.62 2.22
CA ARG A 199 0.41 -24.18 1.75
C ARG A 199 0.20 -25.35 0.79
N SER A 200 -0.69 -26.29 1.15
CA SER A 200 -1.05 -27.41 0.27
C SER A 200 -1.60 -26.92 -1.06
N SER A 201 -2.50 -25.94 -1.05
CA SER A 201 -3.04 -25.33 -2.25
C SER A 201 -1.93 -24.76 -3.13
N ARG A 202 -1.01 -24.03 -2.53
CA ARG A 202 0.11 -23.43 -3.24
C ARG A 202 1.09 -24.46 -3.83
N HIS A 203 1.31 -25.54 -3.12
CA HIS A 203 2.11 -26.65 -3.64
C HIS A 203 1.43 -27.33 -4.83
N LEU A 204 0.11 -27.50 -4.77
CA LEU A 204 -0.69 -28.06 -5.87
C LEU A 204 -0.68 -27.12 -7.08
N GLU A 205 -0.80 -25.80 -6.89
CA GLU A 205 -0.67 -24.80 -7.97
C GLU A 205 0.69 -24.84 -8.65
N GLN A 206 1.76 -24.94 -7.86
CA GLN A 206 3.11 -25.11 -8.42
C GLN A 206 3.24 -26.43 -9.22
N GLY A 207 2.64 -27.50 -8.71
CA GLY A 207 2.57 -28.78 -9.42
C GLY A 207 1.80 -28.69 -10.73
N LEU A 208 0.67 -28.02 -10.74
CA LEU A 208 -0.14 -27.76 -11.95
C LEU A 208 0.65 -26.93 -12.97
N ASN A 209 1.29 -25.84 -12.55
CA ASN A 209 2.12 -25.02 -13.44
C ASN A 209 3.26 -25.83 -14.09
N VAL A 210 3.90 -26.71 -13.33
CA VAL A 210 4.92 -27.63 -13.88
C VAL A 210 4.33 -28.62 -14.86
N MET A 211 3.12 -29.13 -14.61
CA MET A 211 2.42 -30.01 -15.55
C MET A 211 2.00 -29.27 -16.81
N ASP A 212 1.49 -28.05 -16.71
CA ASP A 212 1.14 -27.22 -17.86
C ASP A 212 2.35 -26.91 -18.74
N ILE A 213 3.50 -26.61 -18.13
CA ILE A 213 4.76 -26.45 -18.87
C ILE A 213 5.16 -27.73 -19.58
N LYS A 214 5.02 -28.89 -18.93
CA LYS A 214 5.31 -30.20 -19.54
C LYS A 214 4.34 -30.51 -20.70
N ILE A 215 3.05 -30.24 -20.53
CA ILE A 215 2.04 -30.39 -21.59
C ILE A 215 2.36 -29.44 -22.74
N GLY A 216 2.70 -28.18 -22.48
CA GLY A 216 3.10 -27.21 -23.49
C GLY A 216 4.32 -27.64 -24.29
N LEU A 217 5.32 -28.20 -23.61
CA LEU A 217 6.53 -28.76 -24.25
C LEU A 217 6.21 -30.00 -25.10
N LEU A 218 5.32 -30.89 -24.63
CA LEU A 218 4.86 -32.06 -25.39
C LEU A 218 4.14 -31.65 -26.66
N VAL A 219 3.23 -30.70 -26.56
CA VAL A 219 2.46 -30.20 -27.73
C VAL A 219 3.38 -29.50 -28.72
N LYS A 220 4.34 -28.70 -28.26
CA LYS A 220 5.25 -27.92 -29.11
C LYS A 220 6.33 -28.79 -29.78
N ASN A 221 6.87 -29.77 -29.06
CA ASN A 221 8.04 -30.53 -29.50
C ASN A 221 7.70 -31.91 -30.08
N ARG A 222 6.43 -32.29 -30.23
CA ARG A 222 6.01 -33.62 -30.75
C ARG A 222 6.73 -34.80 -30.05
N ILE A 223 6.96 -34.70 -28.75
CA ILE A 223 7.55 -35.78 -27.97
C ILE A 223 6.58 -36.95 -27.99
N THR A 224 7.02 -38.15 -28.34
CA THR A 224 6.16 -39.33 -28.43
C THR A 224 5.66 -39.71 -27.03
N LEU A 225 4.40 -40.09 -26.94
CA LEU A 225 3.74 -40.54 -25.71
C LEU A 225 4.55 -41.62 -24.97
N GLN A 226 5.34 -42.38 -25.69
CA GLN A 226 6.18 -43.47 -25.22
C GLN A 226 7.38 -43.00 -24.39
N GLU A 227 7.97 -41.83 -24.72
CA GLU A 227 9.04 -41.20 -23.95
C GLU A 227 8.49 -40.61 -22.66
N VAL A 228 7.31 -40.03 -22.68
CA VAL A 228 6.63 -39.49 -21.49
C VAL A 228 6.28 -40.61 -20.53
N VAL A 229 5.73 -41.71 -21.00
CA VAL A 229 5.35 -42.87 -20.16
C VAL A 229 6.60 -43.53 -19.58
N SER A 230 7.70 -43.63 -20.33
CA SER A 230 8.96 -44.18 -19.80
C SER A 230 9.57 -43.29 -18.69
N HIS A 231 9.48 -41.98 -18.84
CA HIS A 231 9.94 -41.02 -17.82
C HIS A 231 9.05 -41.03 -16.57
N CYS A 232 7.73 -41.08 -16.75
CA CYS A 232 6.80 -41.20 -15.62
C CYS A 232 6.91 -42.52 -14.88
N LYS A 233 7.16 -43.66 -15.57
CA LYS A 233 7.39 -44.96 -14.95
C LYS A 233 8.67 -45.03 -14.12
N LYS A 234 9.74 -44.30 -14.51
CA LYS A 234 10.97 -44.20 -13.72
C LYS A 234 10.78 -43.38 -12.45
N LEU A 235 9.98 -42.34 -12.51
CA LEU A 235 9.65 -41.51 -11.34
C LEU A 235 8.75 -42.21 -10.32
N THR A 236 7.75 -42.97 -10.75
CA THR A 236 6.76 -43.61 -9.85
C THR A 236 7.32 -44.84 -9.08
N LYS A 237 8.23 -45.59 -9.66
CA LYS A 237 8.81 -46.78 -8.97
C LYS A 237 9.78 -46.42 -7.85
N LYS A 238 10.45 -45.26 -7.92
CA LYS A 238 11.47 -44.84 -6.94
C LYS A 238 10.90 -44.08 -5.76
N ASN A 239 9.81 -43.35 -5.96
CA ASN A 239 9.23 -42.49 -4.91
C ASN A 239 8.31 -43.24 -3.93
N LYS A 240 7.85 -44.44 -4.22
CA LYS A 240 6.91 -45.17 -3.36
C LYS A 240 7.54 -45.71 -2.09
N GLY A 241 8.85 -46.05 -2.12
CA GLY A 241 9.60 -46.48 -0.93
C GLY A 241 9.97 -45.26 -0.04
N GLN A 242 10.43 -44.19 -0.64
CA GLN A 242 10.90 -43.01 0.08
C GLN A 242 9.77 -42.17 0.70
N LEU A 243 8.58 -42.17 0.11
CA LEU A 243 7.39 -41.50 0.69
C LEU A 243 6.89 -42.21 1.95
N SER A 244 7.05 -43.55 2.02
CA SER A 244 6.69 -44.37 3.21
C SER A 244 7.66 -44.11 4.37
N ASP A 245 8.95 -43.93 4.08
CA ASP A 245 9.96 -43.66 5.08
C ASP A 245 9.91 -42.23 5.61
N LEU A 246 9.61 -41.25 4.73
CA LEU A 246 9.39 -39.85 5.14
C LEU A 246 8.15 -39.67 6.03
N MET A 247 7.05 -40.38 5.74
CA MET A 247 5.85 -40.37 6.60
C MET A 247 6.06 -41.07 7.96
N ALA A 248 7.03 -41.96 8.04
CA ALA A 248 7.38 -42.63 9.29
C ALA A 248 8.29 -41.77 10.20
N ILE A 249 9.09 -40.87 9.62
CA ILE A 249 9.99 -39.94 10.33
C ILE A 249 9.21 -38.83 11.04
N ASP A 250 8.09 -38.40 10.44
CA ASP A 250 7.31 -37.25 10.92
C ASP A 250 6.53 -37.57 12.25
N LYS A 251 6.39 -38.82 12.62
CA LYS A 251 5.59 -39.23 13.80
C LYS A 251 6.35 -39.32 15.11
N GLN A 252 7.67 -39.25 15.18
CA GLN A 252 8.40 -39.61 16.40
C GLN A 252 9.48 -38.66 16.94
N LYS A 253 9.81 -37.53 16.33
CA LYS A 253 10.91 -36.68 16.84
C LYS A 253 10.53 -35.23 17.04
N GLY A 254 9.81 -34.95 18.12
CA GLY A 254 9.74 -33.58 18.64
C GLY A 254 11.13 -33.07 19.07
N LEU A 255 11.27 -31.76 19.21
CA LEU A 255 12.46 -30.98 19.62
C LEU A 255 13.31 -31.60 20.75
N LYS A 256 12.73 -32.48 21.58
CA LYS A 256 13.41 -33.18 22.69
C LYS A 256 14.44 -34.24 22.26
N ALA A 257 14.45 -34.65 20.99
CA ALA A 257 15.37 -35.65 20.45
C ALA A 257 16.62 -35.07 19.80
N LEU A 258 16.70 -33.74 19.64
CA LEU A 258 17.84 -33.05 19.05
C LEU A 258 19.00 -32.92 20.05
N SER A 259 20.26 -33.02 19.57
CA SER A 259 21.44 -32.72 20.37
C SER A 259 21.38 -31.30 20.94
N ARG A 260 22.07 -31.06 22.08
CA ARG A 260 22.10 -29.75 22.73
C ARG A 260 22.50 -28.62 21.78
N GLU A 261 23.54 -28.81 20.97
CA GLU A 261 24.03 -27.82 20.00
C GLU A 261 23.01 -27.50 18.91
N LYS A 262 22.25 -28.48 18.44
CA LYS A 262 21.21 -28.27 17.43
C LYS A 262 20.02 -27.52 18.01
N ARG A 263 19.72 -27.75 19.27
CA ARG A 263 18.67 -27.04 19.99
C ARG A 263 19.04 -25.56 20.20
N GLU A 264 20.27 -25.27 20.60
CA GLU A 264 20.78 -23.90 20.76
C GLU A 264 20.78 -23.15 19.44
N LYS A 265 21.17 -23.80 18.34
CA LYS A 265 21.07 -23.21 16.99
C LYS A 265 19.61 -22.92 16.58
N LEU A 266 18.71 -23.85 16.87
CA LEU A 266 17.30 -23.67 16.54
C LEU A 266 16.67 -22.53 17.38
N GLU A 267 17.03 -22.42 18.65
CA GLU A 267 16.63 -21.33 19.54
C GLU A 267 17.17 -19.98 19.03
N ALA A 268 18.40 -19.91 18.54
CA ALA A 268 18.94 -18.70 17.92
C ALA A 268 18.16 -18.30 16.66
N TYR A 269 17.71 -19.25 15.84
CA TYR A 269 16.83 -18.96 14.70
C TYR A 269 15.45 -18.46 15.15
N GLN A 270 14.89 -18.96 16.25
CA GLN A 270 13.63 -18.49 16.81
C GLN A 270 13.72 -16.98 17.17
N HIS A 271 14.84 -16.56 17.76
CA HIS A 271 15.08 -15.16 18.09
C HIS A 271 15.31 -14.30 16.83
N LEU A 272 16.07 -14.81 15.85
CA LEU A 272 16.28 -14.13 14.59
C LEU A 272 14.96 -13.87 13.86
N PHE A 273 14.15 -14.88 13.69
CA PHE A 273 12.88 -14.74 12.97
C PHE A 273 11.85 -13.92 13.75
N TYR A 274 11.91 -13.92 15.08
CA TYR A 274 11.13 -13.00 15.90
C TYR A 274 11.50 -11.53 15.60
N LEU A 275 12.78 -11.21 15.62
CA LEU A 275 13.27 -9.85 15.31
C LEU A 275 12.89 -9.44 13.90
N LEU A 276 13.06 -10.31 12.91
CA LEU A 276 12.67 -10.02 11.52
C LEU A 276 11.17 -9.81 11.36
N GLN A 277 10.33 -10.47 12.15
CA GLN A 277 8.89 -10.32 12.12
C GLN A 277 8.43 -9.00 12.76
N THR A 278 9.04 -8.62 13.88
CA THR A 278 8.62 -7.46 14.68
C THR A 278 9.24 -6.15 14.19
N GLU A 279 10.50 -6.20 13.69
CA GLU A 279 11.22 -5.03 13.19
C GLU A 279 11.24 -5.00 11.66
N PRO A 280 10.30 -4.26 11.04
CA PRO A 280 10.10 -4.31 9.59
C PRO A 280 11.25 -3.70 8.78
N VAL A 281 12.12 -2.90 9.41
CA VAL A 281 13.19 -2.16 8.72
C VAL A 281 14.20 -3.10 8.08
N TYR A 282 14.55 -4.21 8.72
CA TYR A 282 15.52 -5.18 8.20
C TYR A 282 15.03 -5.84 6.92
N LEU A 283 13.82 -6.37 6.94
CA LEU A 283 13.23 -6.99 5.75
C LEU A 283 12.93 -5.97 4.65
N ALA A 284 12.50 -4.76 5.01
CA ALA A 284 12.28 -3.69 4.05
C ALA A 284 13.57 -3.36 3.28
N LYS A 285 14.67 -3.15 3.99
CA LYS A 285 15.98 -2.90 3.35
C LYS A 285 16.45 -4.11 2.52
N LEU A 286 16.31 -5.33 3.05
CA LEU A 286 16.71 -6.55 2.36
C LEU A 286 16.00 -6.74 1.01
N ILE A 287 14.70 -6.43 0.93
CA ILE A 287 13.91 -6.48 -0.30
C ILE A 287 14.54 -5.62 -1.41
N PHE A 288 15.15 -4.49 -1.07
CA PHE A 288 15.75 -3.58 -2.05
C PHE A 288 17.19 -3.95 -2.44
N GLN A 289 17.88 -4.69 -1.61
CA GLN A 289 19.25 -5.16 -1.93
C GLN A 289 19.25 -6.30 -2.95
N MET A 290 18.14 -7.01 -3.06
CA MET A 290 18.01 -8.13 -3.97
C MET A 290 17.50 -7.70 -5.36
N PRO A 291 17.94 -8.38 -6.46
CA PRO A 291 17.30 -8.25 -7.77
C PRO A 291 15.80 -8.56 -7.69
N GLN A 292 14.97 -7.88 -8.50
CA GLN A 292 13.51 -7.92 -8.40
C GLN A 292 12.90 -9.34 -8.45
N ASN A 293 13.41 -10.21 -9.30
CA ASN A 293 12.94 -11.59 -9.41
C ASN A 293 13.28 -12.45 -8.18
N ARG A 294 14.43 -12.22 -7.52
CA ARG A 294 14.78 -12.85 -6.25
C ARG A 294 13.94 -12.30 -5.10
N SER A 295 13.74 -10.98 -5.09
CA SER A 295 12.88 -10.31 -4.10
C SER A 295 11.45 -10.86 -4.13
N THR A 296 10.87 -11.05 -5.32
CA THR A 296 9.52 -11.63 -5.45
C THR A 296 9.48 -13.07 -4.92
N LYS A 297 10.45 -13.92 -5.27
CA LYS A 297 10.53 -15.30 -4.75
C LYS A 297 10.69 -15.34 -3.23
N PHE A 298 11.54 -14.48 -2.69
CA PHE A 298 11.76 -14.37 -1.26
C PHE A 298 10.49 -13.95 -0.52
N MET A 299 9.75 -12.99 -1.06
CA MET A 299 8.46 -12.60 -0.50
C MET A 299 7.47 -13.75 -0.51
N ASP A 300 7.34 -14.43 -1.63
CA ASP A 300 6.40 -15.52 -1.79
C ASP A 300 6.72 -16.73 -0.91
N SER A 301 7.98 -17.04 -0.71
CA SER A 301 8.39 -18.25 0.02
C SER A 301 8.66 -17.99 1.51
N VAL A 302 9.32 -16.89 1.86
CA VAL A 302 9.77 -16.62 3.23
C VAL A 302 8.86 -15.65 3.95
N ILE A 303 8.61 -14.46 3.34
CA ILE A 303 7.94 -13.39 4.08
C ILE A 303 6.49 -13.74 4.37
N PHE A 304 5.75 -14.27 3.40
CA PHE A 304 4.36 -14.66 3.69
C PHE A 304 4.27 -15.80 4.70
N SER A 305 5.24 -16.73 4.70
CA SER A 305 5.33 -17.77 5.72
C SER A 305 5.67 -17.21 7.10
N LEU A 306 6.57 -16.24 7.17
CA LEU A 306 6.96 -15.57 8.42
C LEU A 306 5.77 -14.87 9.10
N TYR A 307 4.83 -14.35 8.33
CA TYR A 307 3.62 -13.71 8.83
C TYR A 307 2.37 -14.59 8.72
N ASN A 308 2.54 -15.93 8.60
CA ASN A 308 1.46 -16.92 8.48
C ASN A 308 0.33 -16.47 7.52
N TYR A 309 0.70 -15.88 6.39
CA TYR A 309 -0.26 -15.33 5.42
C TYR A 309 -1.27 -14.34 6.03
N ALA A 310 -0.88 -13.66 7.10
CA ALA A 310 -1.74 -12.77 7.88
C ALA A 310 -3.02 -13.46 8.40
N ALA A 311 -2.92 -14.69 8.85
CA ALA A 311 -4.07 -15.49 9.30
C ALA A 311 -4.76 -14.90 10.54
N ASN A 312 -4.03 -14.18 11.40
CA ASN A 312 -4.58 -13.47 12.55
C ASN A 312 -4.32 -11.96 12.49
N GLN A 313 -4.88 -11.22 13.43
CA GLN A 313 -4.78 -9.76 13.49
C GLN A 313 -3.34 -9.27 13.72
N ARG A 314 -2.58 -9.92 14.63
CA ARG A 314 -1.20 -9.55 14.92
C ARG A 314 -0.31 -9.69 13.67
N GLU A 315 -0.38 -10.82 13.00
CA GLU A 315 0.40 -11.09 11.79
C GLU A 315 -0.03 -10.19 10.63
N GLY A 316 -1.32 -9.91 10.51
CA GLY A 316 -1.85 -8.96 9.54
C GLY A 316 -1.33 -7.52 9.78
N TYR A 317 -1.29 -7.10 11.04
CA TYR A 317 -0.72 -5.82 11.44
C TYR A 317 0.78 -5.73 11.13
N LEU A 318 1.56 -6.74 11.54
CA LEU A 318 3.01 -6.75 11.33
C LEU A 318 3.37 -6.81 9.85
N LEU A 319 2.67 -7.61 9.05
CA LEU A 319 2.87 -7.65 7.60
C LEU A 319 2.54 -6.32 6.94
N LEU A 320 1.48 -5.65 7.37
CA LEU A 320 1.12 -4.32 6.87
C LEU A 320 2.18 -3.28 7.26
N ARG A 321 2.74 -3.36 8.48
CA ARG A 321 3.90 -2.52 8.88
C ARG A 321 5.10 -2.76 7.97
N LEU A 322 5.42 -4.01 7.63
CA LEU A 322 6.48 -4.31 6.67
C LEU A 322 6.21 -3.67 5.32
N PHE A 323 5.02 -3.86 4.75
CA PHE A 323 4.68 -3.29 3.44
C PHE A 323 4.78 -1.77 3.43
N THR A 324 4.28 -1.11 4.47
CA THR A 324 4.30 0.35 4.53
C THR A 324 5.69 0.91 4.79
N THR A 325 6.50 0.25 5.61
CA THR A 325 7.91 0.61 5.83
C THR A 325 8.70 0.44 4.54
N ALA A 326 8.57 -0.70 3.86
CA ALA A 326 9.22 -0.94 2.60
C ALA A 326 8.79 0.05 1.50
N LEU A 327 7.51 0.44 1.48
CA LEU A 327 7.00 1.43 0.52
C LEU A 327 7.60 2.82 0.77
N ARG A 328 7.70 3.25 2.04
CA ARG A 328 8.35 4.52 2.40
C ARG A 328 9.82 4.53 1.99
N GLU A 329 10.54 3.45 2.25
CA GLU A 329 11.94 3.30 1.84
C GLU A 329 12.09 3.28 0.32
N GLU A 330 11.21 2.60 -0.42
CA GLU A 330 11.22 2.59 -1.89
C GLU A 330 11.01 4.01 -2.45
N ILE A 331 10.02 4.74 -1.93
CA ILE A 331 9.76 6.12 -2.34
C ILE A 331 10.96 7.02 -2.01
N LYS A 332 11.52 6.88 -0.81
CA LYS A 332 12.66 7.70 -0.36
C LYS A 332 13.90 7.48 -1.22
N SER A 333 14.23 6.22 -1.54
CA SER A 333 15.51 5.84 -2.14
C SER A 333 15.50 5.77 -3.66
N LYS A 334 14.37 5.47 -4.31
CA LYS A 334 14.30 5.13 -5.74
C LYS A 334 13.39 6.00 -6.58
N VAL A 335 12.68 6.94 -6.00
CA VAL A 335 11.71 7.76 -6.71
C VAL A 335 12.18 9.20 -6.75
N ASP A 336 12.68 9.65 -7.88
CA ASP A 336 13.11 11.03 -8.07
C ASP A 336 11.99 11.93 -8.60
N GLN A 337 10.98 11.36 -9.23
CA GLN A 337 9.80 12.06 -9.73
C GLN A 337 8.51 11.27 -9.45
N VAL A 338 7.41 11.97 -9.15
CA VAL A 338 6.09 11.33 -8.88
C VAL A 338 5.65 10.37 -10.00
N ARG A 339 5.99 10.70 -11.26
CA ARG A 339 5.63 9.89 -12.43
C ARG A 339 6.32 8.54 -12.48
N GLU A 340 7.48 8.39 -11.86
CA GLU A 340 8.25 7.14 -11.89
C GLU A 340 7.53 6.00 -11.19
N ILE A 341 6.70 6.26 -10.18
CA ILE A 341 5.87 5.24 -9.54
C ILE A 341 4.83 4.68 -10.51
N VAL A 342 4.30 5.52 -11.40
CA VAL A 342 3.28 5.09 -12.38
C VAL A 342 3.92 4.34 -13.54
N THR A 343 5.03 4.86 -14.08
CA THR A 343 5.72 4.30 -15.26
C THR A 343 6.74 3.23 -14.91
N GLY A 344 7.34 3.33 -13.74
CA GLY A 344 8.27 2.35 -13.20
C GLY A 344 7.59 1.07 -12.75
N ASN A 345 8.39 0.20 -12.22
CA ASN A 345 7.96 -1.12 -11.77
C ASN A 345 8.23 -1.28 -10.27
N PRO A 346 7.55 -0.51 -9.39
CA PRO A 346 7.82 -0.50 -7.97
C PRO A 346 7.62 -1.89 -7.38
N THR A 347 8.63 -2.37 -6.67
CA THR A 347 8.67 -3.73 -6.15
C THR A 347 7.63 -3.95 -5.06
N VAL A 348 7.56 -3.03 -4.11
CA VAL A 348 6.65 -3.15 -2.95
C VAL A 348 5.19 -3.08 -3.39
N THR A 349 4.85 -2.16 -4.29
CA THR A 349 3.48 -2.07 -4.83
C THR A 349 3.02 -3.39 -5.45
N LYS A 350 3.90 -4.06 -6.21
CA LYS A 350 3.57 -5.37 -6.79
C LYS A 350 3.34 -6.43 -5.72
N LEU A 351 4.20 -6.47 -4.70
CA LEU A 351 4.10 -7.45 -3.63
C LEU A 351 2.80 -7.30 -2.84
N VAL A 352 2.44 -6.06 -2.51
CA VAL A 352 1.17 -5.74 -1.83
C VAL A 352 -0.03 -6.16 -2.68
N VAL A 353 -0.04 -5.79 -3.95
CA VAL A 353 -1.12 -6.16 -4.88
C VAL A 353 -1.21 -7.68 -5.03
N SER A 354 -0.08 -8.38 -5.17
CA SER A 354 -0.05 -9.84 -5.27
C SER A 354 -0.64 -10.47 -4.01
N PHE A 355 -0.23 -10.01 -2.83
CA PHE A 355 -0.75 -10.52 -1.57
C PHE A 355 -2.27 -10.35 -1.43
N TYR A 356 -2.77 -9.14 -1.61
CA TYR A 356 -4.21 -8.87 -1.45
C TYR A 356 -5.06 -9.42 -2.59
N ARG A 357 -4.48 -9.76 -3.73
CA ARG A 357 -5.20 -10.38 -4.84
C ARG A 357 -5.29 -11.90 -4.68
N HIS A 358 -4.19 -12.56 -4.32
CA HIS A 358 -4.13 -14.03 -4.32
C HIS A 358 -4.35 -14.66 -2.95
N VAL A 359 -3.86 -14.04 -1.88
CA VAL A 359 -3.89 -14.62 -0.54
C VAL A 359 -5.11 -14.20 0.28
N ARG A 360 -5.47 -12.93 0.22
CA ARG A 360 -6.52 -12.35 1.08
C ARG A 360 -7.70 -11.73 0.34
N GLY A 361 -7.62 -11.55 -0.96
CA GLY A 361 -8.50 -10.64 -1.69
C GLY A 361 -9.38 -11.26 -2.77
N GLN A 362 -9.31 -12.56 -3.04
CA GLN A 362 -10.12 -13.22 -4.08
C GLN A 362 -11.60 -12.93 -3.91
N ASN A 363 -12.12 -13.04 -2.69
CA ASN A 363 -13.53 -12.80 -2.40
C ASN A 363 -13.93 -11.33 -2.62
N ALA A 364 -13.07 -10.37 -2.28
CA ALA A 364 -13.37 -8.95 -2.42
C ALA A 364 -13.55 -8.55 -3.90
N LEU A 365 -12.61 -8.92 -4.76
CA LEU A 365 -12.71 -8.63 -6.19
C LEU A 365 -13.89 -9.37 -6.85
N ARG A 366 -14.14 -10.62 -6.46
CA ARG A 366 -15.29 -11.40 -6.95
C ARG A 366 -16.62 -10.75 -6.52
N GLU A 367 -16.70 -10.24 -5.31
CA GLU A 367 -17.89 -9.56 -4.80
C GLU A 367 -18.14 -8.23 -5.53
N ILE A 368 -17.06 -7.47 -5.81
CA ILE A 368 -17.13 -6.16 -6.48
C ILE A 368 -17.43 -6.34 -7.97
N LEU A 369 -16.66 -7.16 -8.66
CA LEU A 369 -16.65 -7.24 -10.13
C LEU A 369 -17.51 -8.38 -10.67
N GLY A 370 -17.72 -9.45 -9.91
CA GLY A 370 -18.42 -10.65 -10.38
C GLY A 370 -19.81 -10.40 -10.95
N PRO A 371 -20.69 -9.61 -10.30
CA PRO A 371 -22.02 -9.31 -10.84
C PRO A 371 -21.97 -8.62 -12.20
N VAL A 372 -21.18 -7.56 -12.35
CA VAL A 372 -21.10 -6.78 -13.59
C VAL A 372 -20.36 -7.53 -14.72
N VAL A 373 -19.37 -8.34 -14.38
CA VAL A 373 -18.70 -9.21 -15.35
C VAL A 373 -19.68 -10.25 -15.88
N ARG A 374 -20.45 -10.94 -15.02
CA ARG A 374 -21.47 -11.91 -15.45
C ARG A 374 -22.52 -11.27 -16.35
N GLU A 375 -22.96 -10.05 -16.06
CA GLU A 375 -23.91 -9.33 -16.89
C GLU A 375 -23.38 -9.11 -18.31
N VAL A 376 -22.11 -8.65 -18.44
CA VAL A 376 -21.47 -8.48 -19.76
C VAL A 376 -21.29 -9.80 -20.50
N LEU A 377 -21.01 -10.90 -19.79
CA LEU A 377 -20.83 -12.21 -20.40
C LEU A 377 -22.16 -12.85 -20.85
N GLN A 378 -23.27 -12.55 -20.19
CA GLN A 378 -24.61 -13.04 -20.55
C GLN A 378 -25.20 -12.29 -21.75
N ASP A 379 -24.81 -11.04 -21.98
CA ASP A 379 -25.30 -10.24 -23.10
C ASP A 379 -24.59 -10.59 -24.39
N LYS A 380 -25.14 -11.57 -25.12
CA LYS A 380 -24.63 -11.99 -26.43
C LYS A 380 -24.79 -10.93 -27.52
N SER A 381 -25.62 -9.91 -27.30
CA SER A 381 -25.89 -8.84 -28.26
C SER A 381 -25.00 -7.62 -28.03
N LEU A 382 -24.15 -7.61 -27.00
CA LEU A 382 -23.33 -6.48 -26.61
C LEU A 382 -22.27 -6.16 -27.67
N GLY A 383 -22.62 -5.25 -28.58
CA GLY A 383 -21.68 -4.67 -29.56
C GLY A 383 -21.01 -3.43 -28.99
N ILE A 384 -19.70 -3.52 -28.67
CA ILE A 384 -18.91 -2.41 -28.13
C ILE A 384 -17.60 -2.21 -28.91
N ARG A 385 -17.59 -2.62 -30.17
CA ARG A 385 -16.43 -2.42 -31.06
C ARG A 385 -16.34 -0.93 -31.45
N THR A 386 -15.19 -0.32 -31.20
CA THR A 386 -14.94 1.11 -31.44
C THR A 386 -13.98 1.38 -32.60
N ASP A 387 -13.40 0.33 -33.19
CA ASP A 387 -12.57 0.47 -34.38
C ASP A 387 -13.47 0.52 -35.63
N PRO A 388 -13.41 1.63 -36.43
CA PRO A 388 -14.19 1.75 -37.67
C PRO A 388 -13.96 0.63 -38.64
N ILE A 389 -12.72 0.12 -38.78
CA ILE A 389 -12.36 -0.97 -39.69
C ILE A 389 -13.03 -2.27 -39.24
N ASP A 390 -12.99 -2.59 -37.94
CA ASP A 390 -13.64 -3.79 -37.40
C ASP A 390 -15.16 -3.73 -37.56
N VAL A 391 -15.77 -2.56 -37.36
CA VAL A 391 -17.20 -2.34 -37.54
C VAL A 391 -17.57 -2.51 -39.02
N TYR A 392 -16.78 -1.95 -39.92
CA TYR A 392 -16.97 -2.10 -41.37
C TYR A 392 -16.88 -3.54 -41.83
N LYS A 393 -15.80 -4.25 -41.47
CA LYS A 393 -15.62 -5.68 -41.81
C LYS A 393 -16.74 -6.54 -41.25
N SER A 394 -17.18 -6.26 -40.02
CA SER A 394 -18.34 -6.97 -39.43
C SER A 394 -19.63 -6.69 -40.18
N TRP A 395 -19.86 -5.49 -40.65
CA TRP A 395 -21.01 -5.11 -41.46
C TRP A 395 -20.98 -5.79 -42.83
N VAL A 396 -19.84 -5.75 -43.53
CA VAL A 396 -19.68 -6.42 -44.83
C VAL A 396 -19.93 -7.94 -44.71
N ASN A 397 -19.29 -8.56 -43.71
CA ASN A 397 -19.49 -10.01 -43.46
C ASN A 397 -20.95 -10.36 -43.13
N GLN A 398 -21.65 -9.52 -42.37
CA GLN A 398 -23.07 -9.71 -42.09
C GLN A 398 -23.94 -9.56 -43.34
N MET A 399 -23.65 -8.56 -44.20
CA MET A 399 -24.32 -8.42 -45.48
C MET A 399 -24.13 -9.63 -46.39
N GLU A 400 -22.90 -10.13 -46.51
CA GLU A 400 -22.58 -11.33 -47.30
C GLU A 400 -23.28 -12.57 -46.74
N THR A 401 -23.36 -12.72 -45.45
CA THR A 401 -24.06 -13.83 -44.79
C THR A 401 -25.57 -13.78 -45.02
N GLN A 402 -26.15 -12.55 -44.99
CA GLN A 402 -27.59 -12.37 -45.18
C GLN A 402 -28.01 -12.48 -46.66
N THR A 403 -27.17 -12.04 -47.59
CA THR A 403 -27.49 -12.03 -49.03
C THR A 403 -27.03 -13.30 -49.75
N GLY A 404 -26.13 -14.07 -49.13
CA GLY A 404 -25.49 -15.24 -49.76
C GLY A 404 -24.57 -14.88 -50.93
N GLN A 405 -24.33 -13.61 -51.19
CA GLN A 405 -23.49 -13.12 -52.28
C GLN A 405 -22.32 -12.32 -51.79
N ARG A 406 -21.16 -12.44 -52.45
CA ARG A 406 -19.96 -11.64 -52.13
C ARG A 406 -20.23 -10.15 -52.40
N SER A 407 -19.89 -9.33 -51.41
CA SER A 407 -20.02 -7.89 -51.54
C SER A 407 -19.04 -7.34 -52.60
N LYS A 408 -19.46 -6.31 -53.31
CA LYS A 408 -18.57 -5.55 -54.21
C LYS A 408 -17.69 -4.53 -53.45
N LEU A 409 -17.88 -4.38 -52.15
CA LEU A 409 -17.14 -3.44 -51.34
C LEU A 409 -15.74 -3.97 -51.05
N PRO A 410 -14.69 -3.10 -51.07
CA PRO A 410 -13.32 -3.53 -50.73
C PRO A 410 -13.26 -3.98 -49.29
N TYR A 411 -12.63 -5.12 -49.03
CA TYR A 411 -12.52 -5.67 -47.68
C TYR A 411 -11.45 -4.96 -46.83
N ASP A 412 -10.39 -4.47 -47.48
CA ASP A 412 -9.34 -3.70 -46.87
C ASP A 412 -9.56 -2.19 -47.09
N VAL A 413 -9.88 -1.51 -46.04
CA VAL A 413 -10.20 -0.09 -46.04
C VAL A 413 -9.41 0.66 -44.95
N THR A 414 -9.17 1.95 -45.15
CA THR A 414 -8.64 2.82 -44.09
C THR A 414 -9.77 3.25 -43.12
N PRO A 415 -9.44 3.71 -41.91
CA PRO A 415 -10.46 4.22 -40.98
C PRO A 415 -11.35 5.31 -41.58
N GLU A 416 -10.74 6.22 -42.36
CA GLU A 416 -11.46 7.31 -43.03
C GLU A 416 -12.44 6.76 -44.09
N GLN A 417 -12.00 5.79 -44.87
CA GLN A 417 -12.87 5.13 -45.89
C GLN A 417 -14.02 4.36 -45.19
N ALA A 418 -13.76 3.66 -44.12
CA ALA A 418 -14.79 2.97 -43.33
C ALA A 418 -15.84 3.96 -42.82
N MET A 419 -15.41 5.15 -42.38
CA MET A 419 -16.28 6.21 -41.87
C MET A 419 -17.09 6.94 -42.92
N THR A 420 -16.81 6.78 -44.23
CA THR A 420 -17.70 7.30 -45.28
C THR A 420 -19.06 6.62 -45.39
N HIS A 421 -19.17 5.41 -44.82
CA HIS A 421 -20.39 4.61 -44.84
C HIS A 421 -21.35 4.97 -43.69
N PRO A 422 -22.57 5.51 -43.96
CA PRO A 422 -23.53 5.91 -42.91
C PRO A 422 -23.90 4.77 -41.95
N GLU A 423 -23.96 3.54 -42.45
CA GLU A 423 -24.28 2.36 -41.61
C GLU A 423 -23.14 2.07 -40.62
N VAL A 424 -21.88 2.25 -41.02
CA VAL A 424 -20.72 2.11 -40.13
C VAL A 424 -20.75 3.19 -39.04
N GLN A 425 -21.04 4.44 -39.42
CA GLN A 425 -21.19 5.53 -38.47
C GLN A 425 -22.29 5.22 -37.44
N ARG A 426 -23.47 4.81 -37.90
CA ARG A 426 -24.60 4.45 -37.04
C ARG A 426 -24.25 3.30 -36.08
N ARG A 427 -23.60 2.25 -36.56
CA ARG A 427 -23.18 1.11 -35.76
C ARG A 427 -22.11 1.52 -34.73
N LEU A 428 -21.20 2.38 -35.12
CA LEU A 428 -20.16 2.91 -34.24
C LEU A 428 -20.78 3.76 -33.12
N ASP A 429 -21.76 4.61 -33.41
CA ASP A 429 -22.48 5.39 -32.41
C ASP A 429 -23.25 4.52 -31.41
N ILE A 430 -23.84 3.42 -31.87
CA ILE A 430 -24.48 2.45 -31.00
C ILE A 430 -23.43 1.76 -30.13
N SER A 431 -22.32 1.32 -30.72
CA SER A 431 -21.24 0.66 -29.99
C SER A 431 -20.62 1.54 -28.91
N ILE A 432 -20.42 2.84 -29.21
CA ILE A 432 -19.91 3.81 -28.24
C ILE A 432 -20.90 4.02 -27.09
N ARG A 433 -22.19 4.14 -27.39
CA ARG A 433 -23.23 4.21 -26.34
C ARG A 433 -23.25 2.96 -25.45
N ASN A 434 -23.18 1.79 -26.07
CA ASN A 434 -23.13 0.52 -25.35
C ASN A 434 -21.87 0.41 -24.50
N LEU A 435 -20.70 0.77 -25.05
CA LEU A 435 -19.45 0.80 -24.31
C LEU A 435 -19.54 1.75 -23.10
N ARG A 436 -20.06 2.93 -23.29
CA ARG A 436 -20.27 3.91 -22.22
C ARG A 436 -21.19 3.35 -21.13
N THR A 437 -22.32 2.77 -21.51
CA THR A 437 -23.29 2.18 -20.56
C THR A 437 -22.69 1.01 -19.80
N ALA A 438 -21.99 0.10 -20.48
CA ALA A 438 -21.31 -1.01 -19.83
C ALA A 438 -20.21 -0.51 -18.89
N THR A 439 -19.41 0.46 -19.33
CA THR A 439 -18.34 1.05 -18.50
C THR A 439 -18.91 1.73 -17.26
N ASP A 440 -20.04 2.42 -17.38
CA ASP A 440 -20.66 3.10 -16.24
C ASP A 440 -21.15 2.12 -15.17
N LYS A 441 -21.64 0.96 -15.55
CA LYS A 441 -22.00 -0.12 -14.62
C LYS A 441 -20.78 -0.59 -13.81
N PHE A 442 -19.64 -0.82 -14.49
CA PHE A 442 -18.38 -1.16 -13.81
C PHE A 442 -17.91 -0.02 -12.90
N LEU A 443 -17.92 1.21 -13.41
CA LEU A 443 -17.57 2.37 -12.61
C LEU A 443 -18.43 2.49 -11.35
N GLN A 444 -19.74 2.32 -11.49
CA GLN A 444 -20.67 2.33 -10.36
C GLN A 444 -20.35 1.22 -9.36
N ALA A 445 -20.10 0.00 -9.80
CA ALA A 445 -19.73 -1.12 -8.95
C ALA A 445 -18.43 -0.84 -8.18
N ILE A 446 -17.42 -0.24 -8.85
CA ILE A 446 -16.14 0.11 -8.25
C ILE A 446 -16.31 1.23 -7.22
N VAL A 447 -16.93 2.35 -7.58
CA VAL A 447 -17.02 3.51 -6.67
C VAL A 447 -17.91 3.27 -5.47
N SER A 448 -18.91 2.38 -5.57
CA SER A 448 -19.77 2.00 -4.46
C SER A 448 -19.16 0.94 -3.54
N SER A 449 -17.97 0.44 -3.85
CA SER A 449 -17.37 -0.70 -3.16
C SER A 449 -16.16 -0.36 -2.28
N VAL A 450 -16.04 0.88 -1.86
CA VAL A 450 -14.90 1.34 -1.03
C VAL A 450 -14.67 0.44 0.18
N ASP A 451 -15.75 0.08 0.88
CA ASP A 451 -15.68 -0.71 2.11
C ASP A 451 -15.35 -2.20 1.86
N LYS A 452 -15.52 -2.68 0.63
CA LYS A 452 -15.17 -4.05 0.23
C LYS A 452 -13.69 -4.21 -0.13
N ILE A 453 -12.99 -3.12 -0.39
CA ILE A 453 -11.55 -3.16 -0.64
C ILE A 453 -10.84 -3.53 0.66
N PRO A 454 -9.92 -4.51 0.65
CA PRO A 454 -9.19 -4.90 1.84
C PRO A 454 -8.54 -3.69 2.53
N TYR A 455 -8.68 -3.61 3.84
CA TYR A 455 -8.14 -2.50 4.63
C TYR A 455 -6.67 -2.21 4.31
N GLY A 456 -5.82 -3.26 4.23
CA GLY A 456 -4.41 -3.07 3.95
C GLY A 456 -4.11 -2.48 2.56
N MET A 457 -4.95 -2.73 1.55
CA MET A 457 -4.85 -2.05 0.24
C MET A 457 -5.19 -0.57 0.36
N ARG A 458 -6.25 -0.23 1.10
CA ARG A 458 -6.66 1.14 1.35
C ARG A 458 -5.61 1.89 2.17
N TYR A 459 -5.08 1.27 3.22
CA TYR A 459 -4.03 1.86 4.04
C TYR A 459 -2.72 2.03 3.27
N THR A 460 -2.34 1.07 2.44
CA THR A 460 -1.18 1.21 1.54
C THR A 460 -1.36 2.40 0.58
N ALA A 461 -2.56 2.62 0.04
CA ALA A 461 -2.87 3.77 -0.79
C ALA A 461 -2.76 5.11 -0.03
N LYS A 462 -3.21 5.14 1.24
CA LYS A 462 -3.04 6.27 2.15
C LYS A 462 -1.56 6.59 2.38
N VAL A 463 -0.76 5.58 2.73
CA VAL A 463 0.69 5.73 2.96
C VAL A 463 1.41 6.16 1.69
N LEU A 464 1.08 5.57 0.54
CA LEU A 464 1.62 5.95 -0.76
C LEU A 464 1.39 7.44 -1.04
N LYS A 465 0.15 7.90 -0.88
CA LYS A 465 -0.22 9.31 -1.07
C LYS A 465 0.52 10.24 -0.10
N SER A 466 0.57 9.89 1.19
CA SER A 466 1.21 10.73 2.21
C SER A 466 2.72 10.80 2.04
N SER A 467 3.39 9.70 1.76
CA SER A 467 4.85 9.66 1.56
C SER A 467 5.29 10.40 0.30
N LEU A 468 4.47 10.37 -0.76
CA LEU A 468 4.72 11.17 -1.96
C LEU A 468 4.51 12.66 -1.71
N ARG A 469 3.49 13.03 -0.94
CA ARG A 469 3.25 14.44 -0.56
C ARG A 469 4.37 14.98 0.32
N GLU A 470 4.92 14.14 1.21
CA GLU A 470 6.05 14.50 2.05
C GLU A 470 7.32 14.72 1.22
N LYS A 471 7.62 13.81 0.29
CA LYS A 471 8.80 13.91 -0.58
C LYS A 471 8.69 14.99 -1.64
N PHE A 472 7.49 15.20 -2.18
CA PHE A 472 7.19 16.15 -3.26
C PHE A 472 6.08 17.13 -2.84
N PRO A 473 6.39 18.14 -2.01
CA PRO A 473 5.38 19.07 -1.50
C PRO A 473 4.66 19.88 -2.58
N ASP A 474 5.32 20.09 -3.72
CA ASP A 474 4.80 20.84 -4.86
C ASP A 474 3.91 19.98 -5.79
N ALA A 475 3.83 18.68 -5.57
CA ALA A 475 2.99 17.81 -6.36
C ALA A 475 1.51 18.14 -6.19
N SER A 476 0.80 18.26 -7.29
CA SER A 476 -0.64 18.52 -7.27
C SER A 476 -1.41 17.34 -6.70
N GLU A 477 -2.57 17.61 -6.12
CA GLU A 477 -3.45 16.54 -5.62
C GLU A 477 -3.85 15.56 -6.73
N ASP A 478 -3.96 16.05 -7.96
CA ASP A 478 -4.26 15.24 -9.14
C ASP A 478 -3.16 14.25 -9.49
N GLU A 479 -1.91 14.67 -9.40
CA GLU A 479 -0.78 13.77 -9.61
C GLU A 479 -0.74 12.68 -8.56
N LEU A 480 -1.00 13.02 -7.31
CA LEU A 480 -1.07 12.05 -6.21
C LEU A 480 -2.23 11.06 -6.41
N PHE A 481 -3.41 11.53 -6.85
CA PHE A 481 -4.53 10.63 -7.14
C PHE A 481 -4.29 9.75 -8.37
N LYS A 482 -3.53 10.19 -9.38
CA LYS A 482 -3.09 9.32 -10.49
C LYS A 482 -2.26 8.14 -9.99
N VAL A 483 -1.40 8.36 -8.99
CA VAL A 483 -0.61 7.28 -8.39
C VAL A 483 -1.49 6.34 -7.56
N VAL A 484 -2.41 6.87 -6.77
CA VAL A 484 -3.41 6.06 -6.05
C VAL A 484 -4.26 5.23 -7.02
N GLY A 485 -4.70 5.84 -8.12
CA GLY A 485 -5.44 5.17 -9.19
C GLY A 485 -4.62 4.07 -9.89
N ASN A 486 -3.32 4.29 -10.05
CA ASN A 486 -2.43 3.25 -10.55
C ASN A 486 -2.38 2.04 -9.61
N LEU A 487 -2.31 2.25 -8.28
CA LEU A 487 -2.31 1.18 -7.31
C LEU A 487 -3.66 0.46 -7.26
N LEU A 488 -4.74 1.19 -6.96
CA LEU A 488 -6.05 0.59 -6.64
C LEU A 488 -6.79 0.10 -7.89
N TYR A 489 -6.75 0.89 -8.97
CA TYR A 489 -7.44 0.49 -10.19
C TYR A 489 -6.54 -0.30 -11.13
N TYR A 490 -5.45 0.31 -11.65
CA TYR A 490 -4.66 -0.29 -12.72
C TYR A 490 -3.98 -1.60 -12.31
N ARG A 491 -3.38 -1.64 -11.12
CA ARG A 491 -2.65 -2.82 -10.65
C ARG A 491 -3.53 -3.81 -9.90
N TYR A 492 -4.50 -3.37 -9.10
CA TYR A 492 -5.30 -4.27 -8.27
C TYR A 492 -6.57 -4.76 -8.98
N MET A 493 -7.41 -3.87 -9.56
CA MET A 493 -8.71 -4.24 -10.13
C MET A 493 -8.66 -4.57 -11.63
N ASN A 494 -7.94 -3.79 -12.43
CA ASN A 494 -7.97 -3.87 -13.89
C ASN A 494 -7.62 -5.26 -14.44
N PRO A 495 -6.60 -6.00 -13.96
CA PRO A 495 -6.33 -7.35 -14.44
C PRO A 495 -7.47 -8.33 -14.20
N ALA A 496 -8.21 -8.17 -13.09
CA ALA A 496 -9.39 -9.00 -12.79
C ALA A 496 -10.59 -8.70 -13.72
N ILE A 497 -10.66 -7.49 -14.28
CA ILE A 497 -11.66 -7.14 -15.30
C ILE A 497 -11.26 -7.76 -16.65
N VAL A 498 -9.99 -7.65 -17.04
CA VAL A 498 -9.49 -8.11 -18.34
C VAL A 498 -9.46 -9.64 -18.46
N ALA A 499 -9.11 -10.32 -17.39
CA ALA A 499 -8.99 -11.79 -17.33
C ALA A 499 -9.71 -12.36 -16.09
N PRO A 500 -11.04 -12.23 -16.02
CA PRO A 500 -11.82 -12.62 -14.84
C PRO A 500 -11.76 -14.12 -14.53
N ASP A 501 -11.46 -14.94 -15.53
CA ASP A 501 -11.20 -16.37 -15.42
C ASP A 501 -9.88 -16.69 -14.68
N GLY A 502 -8.85 -15.85 -14.84
CA GLY A 502 -7.56 -16.02 -14.18
C GLY A 502 -7.52 -15.48 -12.74
N PHE A 503 -8.56 -14.79 -12.28
CA PHE A 503 -8.66 -14.18 -10.96
C PHE A 503 -9.88 -14.64 -10.14
N ASP A 504 -10.45 -15.78 -10.49
CA ASP A 504 -11.63 -16.39 -9.82
C ASP A 504 -12.84 -15.44 -9.68
N ILE A 505 -12.96 -14.46 -10.59
CA ILE A 505 -14.11 -13.55 -10.61
C ILE A 505 -15.37 -14.26 -11.09
N ILE A 506 -15.19 -15.22 -11.98
CA ILE A 506 -16.23 -16.07 -12.56
C ILE A 506 -15.81 -17.53 -12.47
N ASP A 507 -16.79 -18.40 -12.29
CA ASP A 507 -16.59 -19.84 -12.36
C ASP A 507 -16.54 -20.26 -13.85
N VAL A 508 -15.39 -20.75 -14.30
CA VAL A 508 -15.22 -21.30 -15.63
C VAL A 508 -15.31 -22.82 -15.52
N ALA A 509 -16.21 -23.43 -16.30
CA ALA A 509 -16.29 -24.89 -16.38
C ALA A 509 -14.95 -25.47 -16.83
N ALA A 510 -14.52 -26.56 -16.22
CA ALA A 510 -13.23 -27.20 -16.46
C ALA A 510 -13.01 -27.41 -17.98
N GLY A 511 -12.04 -26.73 -18.55
CA GLY A 511 -11.66 -26.80 -19.98
C GLY A 511 -12.22 -25.70 -20.89
N GLY A 512 -13.01 -24.75 -20.38
CA GLY A 512 -13.57 -23.64 -21.16
C GLY A 512 -12.94 -22.32 -20.81
N GLY A 513 -11.98 -21.82 -21.59
CA GLY A 513 -11.51 -20.44 -21.47
C GLY A 513 -12.57 -19.43 -21.89
N LEU A 514 -12.42 -18.18 -21.43
CA LEU A 514 -13.29 -17.08 -21.82
C LEU A 514 -13.23 -16.85 -23.34
N HIS A 515 -14.40 -16.73 -23.99
CA HIS A 515 -14.46 -16.49 -25.45
C HIS A 515 -13.74 -15.19 -25.84
N THR A 516 -13.08 -15.17 -26.98
CA THR A 516 -12.24 -14.05 -27.45
C THR A 516 -13.02 -12.72 -27.50
N ASP A 517 -14.31 -12.76 -27.91
CA ASP A 517 -15.12 -11.51 -27.96
C ASP A 517 -15.42 -10.99 -26.58
N HIS A 518 -15.65 -11.85 -25.60
CA HIS A 518 -15.83 -11.42 -24.19
C HIS A 518 -14.54 -10.76 -23.64
N ARG A 519 -13.36 -11.36 -23.90
CA ARG A 519 -12.06 -10.74 -23.51
C ARG A 519 -11.86 -9.39 -24.17
N ARG A 520 -12.22 -9.27 -25.45
CA ARG A 520 -12.14 -8.00 -26.18
C ARG A 520 -13.07 -6.95 -25.57
N ASN A 521 -14.31 -7.32 -25.29
CA ASN A 521 -15.31 -6.44 -24.68
C ASN A 521 -14.85 -5.95 -23.30
N LEU A 522 -14.44 -6.87 -22.42
CA LEU A 522 -13.91 -6.54 -21.10
C LEU A 522 -12.64 -5.69 -21.20
N GLY A 523 -11.76 -5.98 -22.16
CA GLY A 523 -10.56 -5.17 -22.44
C GLY A 523 -10.89 -3.74 -22.86
N SER A 524 -11.94 -3.53 -23.67
CA SER A 524 -12.40 -2.19 -24.09
C SER A 524 -12.97 -1.40 -22.91
N ILE A 525 -13.77 -2.04 -22.07
CA ILE A 525 -14.31 -1.46 -20.83
C ILE A 525 -13.17 -1.09 -19.88
N ALA A 526 -12.24 -2.01 -19.65
CA ALA A 526 -11.08 -1.82 -18.78
C ALA A 526 -10.19 -0.66 -19.27
N LYS A 527 -9.99 -0.53 -20.58
CA LYS A 527 -9.23 0.57 -21.18
C LYS A 527 -9.90 1.92 -20.93
N LEU A 528 -11.22 2.02 -21.10
CA LEU A 528 -11.95 3.26 -20.87
C LEU A 528 -11.93 3.67 -19.37
N LEU A 529 -12.12 2.72 -18.47
CA LEU A 529 -11.97 2.93 -17.04
C LEU A 529 -10.54 3.37 -16.66
N GLN A 530 -9.52 2.82 -17.33
CA GLN A 530 -8.12 3.22 -17.11
C GLN A 530 -7.87 4.67 -17.53
N HIS A 531 -8.43 5.13 -18.65
CA HIS A 531 -8.36 6.52 -19.05
C HIS A 531 -9.03 7.44 -18.01
N ALA A 532 -10.19 7.05 -17.50
CA ALA A 532 -10.87 7.77 -16.43
C ALA A 532 -10.04 7.81 -15.13
N ALA A 533 -9.52 6.68 -14.68
CA ALA A 533 -8.73 6.58 -13.44
C ALA A 533 -7.39 7.32 -13.52
N SER A 534 -6.78 7.42 -14.72
CA SER A 534 -5.50 8.11 -14.94
C SER A 534 -5.63 9.56 -15.36
N SER A 535 -6.85 10.09 -15.48
CA SER A 535 -7.13 11.43 -15.98
C SER A 535 -6.51 11.70 -17.36
N LYS A 536 -6.61 10.74 -18.27
CA LYS A 536 -6.17 10.85 -19.66
C LYS A 536 -7.37 10.96 -20.58
N SER A 537 -7.35 11.96 -21.46
CA SER A 537 -8.27 12.05 -22.58
C SER A 537 -7.83 11.14 -23.72
N ILE A 538 -8.75 10.78 -24.59
CA ILE A 538 -8.45 10.06 -25.84
C ILE A 538 -8.15 11.11 -26.91
N GLU A 539 -6.99 11.00 -27.55
CA GLU A 539 -6.56 11.91 -28.62
C GLU A 539 -7.36 11.63 -29.90
N GLY A 540 -7.83 12.69 -30.53
CA GLY A 540 -8.58 12.66 -31.80
C GLY A 540 -9.67 13.70 -31.89
N GLU A 541 -9.94 14.18 -33.11
CA GLU A 541 -10.86 15.31 -33.35
C GLU A 541 -12.29 14.91 -33.76
N THR A 542 -12.60 13.63 -33.83
CA THR A 542 -13.92 13.16 -34.27
C THR A 542 -15.01 13.46 -33.23
N GLY A 543 -16.21 13.83 -33.66
CA GLY A 543 -17.34 14.15 -32.77
C GLY A 543 -17.69 13.00 -31.78
N GLN A 544 -17.44 11.79 -32.17
CA GLN A 544 -17.63 10.58 -31.36
C GLN A 544 -16.64 10.52 -30.18
N LEU A 545 -15.39 10.92 -30.40
CA LEU A 545 -14.36 11.02 -29.37
C LEU A 545 -14.65 12.13 -28.35
N ARG A 546 -15.30 13.22 -28.77
CA ARG A 546 -15.77 14.26 -27.83
C ARG A 546 -16.77 13.68 -26.83
N THR A 547 -17.74 12.93 -27.29
CA THR A 547 -18.76 12.30 -26.42
C THR A 547 -18.12 11.35 -25.40
N ILE A 548 -17.03 10.65 -25.77
CA ILE A 548 -16.29 9.78 -24.86
C ILE A 548 -15.48 10.64 -23.88
N ASN A 549 -14.83 11.73 -24.33
CA ASN A 549 -14.04 12.60 -23.48
C ASN A 549 -14.90 13.33 -22.44
N ASP A 550 -16.11 13.77 -22.81
CA ASP A 550 -17.07 14.36 -21.85
C ASP A 550 -17.46 13.32 -20.76
N TYR A 551 -17.68 12.08 -21.15
CA TYR A 551 -17.93 10.99 -20.22
C TYR A 551 -16.72 10.73 -19.33
N LEU A 552 -15.50 10.77 -19.88
CA LEU A 552 -14.26 10.59 -19.12
C LEU A 552 -14.08 11.66 -18.05
N VAL A 553 -14.34 12.92 -18.37
CA VAL A 553 -14.24 14.02 -17.39
C VAL A 553 -15.17 13.80 -16.20
N HIS A 554 -16.44 13.41 -16.46
CA HIS A 554 -17.38 13.08 -15.39
C HIS A 554 -16.94 11.86 -14.57
N SER A 555 -16.43 10.83 -15.25
CA SER A 555 -15.95 9.59 -14.61
C SER A 555 -14.68 9.82 -13.78
N GLN A 556 -13.80 10.73 -14.20
CA GLN A 556 -12.61 11.16 -13.46
C GLN A 556 -12.97 11.73 -12.08
N GLN A 557 -14.01 12.57 -12.02
CA GLN A 557 -14.47 13.13 -10.75
C GLN A 557 -14.96 12.04 -9.79
N ARG A 558 -15.72 11.06 -10.31
CA ARG A 558 -16.18 9.90 -9.50
C ARG A 558 -15.02 9.05 -9.00
N PHE A 559 -13.99 8.81 -9.82
CA PHE A 559 -12.78 8.12 -9.40
C PHE A 559 -11.99 8.91 -8.35
N ARG A 560 -11.92 10.24 -8.48
CA ARG A 560 -11.27 11.09 -7.48
C ARG A 560 -11.91 10.98 -6.10
N GLU A 561 -13.25 11.03 -6.05
CA GLU A 561 -14.02 10.86 -4.82
C GLU A 561 -13.80 9.47 -4.23
N PHE A 562 -13.80 8.45 -5.08
CA PHE A 562 -13.49 7.07 -4.70
C PHE A 562 -12.08 6.95 -4.12
N PHE A 563 -11.05 7.49 -4.77
CA PHE A 563 -9.67 7.42 -4.27
C PHE A 563 -9.50 8.20 -2.95
N ARG A 564 -10.19 9.33 -2.81
CA ARG A 564 -10.21 10.07 -1.55
C ARG A 564 -10.85 9.25 -0.43
N ALA A 565 -11.99 8.65 -0.69
CA ALA A 565 -12.68 7.79 0.27
C ALA A 565 -11.89 6.52 0.59
N ALA A 566 -11.24 5.92 -0.40
CA ALA A 566 -10.38 4.75 -0.20
C ALA A 566 -9.17 5.05 0.69
N CYS A 567 -8.57 6.24 0.59
CA CYS A 567 -7.47 6.66 1.46
C CYS A 567 -7.93 7.09 2.87
N ASN A 568 -9.23 7.26 3.10
CA ASN A 568 -9.74 7.65 4.41
C ASN A 568 -10.00 6.40 5.26
N VAL A 569 -8.96 5.93 5.91
CA VAL A 569 -8.99 4.75 6.79
C VAL A 569 -8.29 5.08 8.11
N PRO A 570 -8.70 4.44 9.23
CA PRO A 570 -8.04 4.58 10.52
C PRO A 570 -6.57 4.11 10.44
N GLU A 571 -5.80 4.39 11.48
CA GLU A 571 -4.44 3.86 11.61
C GLU A 571 -4.45 2.35 11.92
N PRO A 572 -3.38 1.61 11.60
CA PRO A 572 -3.33 0.17 11.83
C PRO A 572 -3.54 -0.24 13.28
N GLU A 573 -3.04 0.55 14.21
CA GLU A 573 -3.17 0.32 15.65
C GLU A 573 -4.66 0.33 16.07
N GLU A 574 -5.43 1.25 15.52
CA GLU A 574 -6.87 1.35 15.76
C GLU A 574 -7.63 0.22 15.04
N TRP A 575 -7.28 -0.06 13.79
CA TRP A 575 -7.97 -1.09 12.99
C TRP A 575 -7.78 -2.50 13.52
N PHE A 576 -6.55 -2.85 13.89
CA PHE A 576 -6.20 -4.17 14.41
C PHE A 576 -6.38 -4.27 15.93
N ASN A 577 -6.79 -3.17 16.58
CA ASN A 577 -6.93 -3.10 18.03
C ASN A 577 -5.64 -3.50 18.77
N VAL A 578 -4.50 -3.06 18.24
CA VAL A 578 -3.17 -3.32 18.78
C VAL A 578 -2.80 -2.14 19.66
N ASP A 579 -2.52 -2.39 20.93
CA ASP A 579 -1.93 -1.44 21.86
C ASP A 579 -0.54 -1.92 22.31
N GLU A 580 0.20 -1.06 23.02
CA GLU A 580 1.55 -1.38 23.54
C GLU A 580 1.58 -2.63 24.41
N TYR A 581 0.44 -3.08 24.91
CA TYR A 581 0.28 -4.22 25.81
C TYR A 581 -0.17 -5.51 25.09
N SER A 582 -0.59 -5.41 23.83
CA SER A 582 -1.13 -6.58 23.12
C SER A 582 -0.10 -7.68 22.86
N GLU A 583 1.19 -7.35 22.75
CA GLU A 583 2.27 -8.34 22.69
C GLU A 583 2.57 -8.99 24.06
N MET A 584 2.44 -8.22 25.16
CA MET A 584 2.65 -8.72 26.52
C MET A 584 1.54 -9.68 26.99
N VAL A 585 0.34 -9.54 26.42
CA VAL A 585 -0.88 -10.30 26.80
C VAL A 585 -1.07 -11.54 25.93
N SER A 586 -0.28 -11.68 24.86
CA SER A 586 -0.37 -12.88 24.01
C SER A 586 0.07 -14.12 24.79
N LEU A 587 -0.91 -14.88 25.27
CA LEU A 587 -0.72 -16.16 25.96
C LEU A 587 -0.01 -17.19 25.07
N ASN A 588 -0.06 -17.04 23.78
CA ASN A 588 0.51 -17.95 22.80
C ASN A 588 1.66 -17.29 22.05
N LYS A 589 2.84 -17.89 22.13
CA LYS A 589 3.98 -17.48 21.32
C LYS A 589 3.67 -17.75 19.84
N PRO A 590 3.98 -16.82 18.92
CA PRO A 590 3.73 -17.03 17.51
C PRO A 590 4.56 -18.19 16.97
N VAL A 591 3.93 -19.09 16.24
CA VAL A 591 4.59 -20.25 15.60
C VAL A 591 4.55 -20.04 14.10
N ILE A 592 5.70 -20.16 13.46
CA ILE A 592 5.83 -20.18 11.99
C ILE A 592 6.29 -21.55 11.54
N CYS A 593 5.86 -21.96 10.37
CA CYS A 593 6.42 -23.11 9.67
C CYS A 593 7.23 -22.60 8.48
N ILE A 594 8.46 -23.02 8.37
CA ILE A 594 9.38 -22.61 7.29
C ILE A 594 10.19 -23.81 6.84
N THR A 595 10.56 -23.86 5.56
CA THR A 595 11.45 -24.93 5.10
C THR A 595 12.89 -24.67 5.52
N VAL A 596 13.66 -25.71 5.74
CA VAL A 596 15.07 -25.59 6.12
C VAL A 596 15.86 -24.84 5.08
N GLY A 597 15.56 -25.05 3.79
CA GLY A 597 16.17 -24.31 2.70
C GLY A 597 15.89 -22.80 2.75
N GLU A 598 14.68 -22.40 3.07
CA GLU A 598 14.30 -20.98 3.23
C GLU A 598 14.97 -20.35 4.44
N LEU A 599 15.06 -21.08 5.55
CA LEU A 599 15.75 -20.67 6.78
C LEU A 599 17.24 -20.39 6.51
N VAL A 600 17.96 -21.36 5.91
CA VAL A 600 19.39 -21.23 5.57
C VAL A 600 19.62 -20.12 4.54
N ASN A 601 18.73 -20.02 3.54
CA ASN A 601 18.82 -18.97 2.54
C ASN A 601 18.60 -17.57 3.12
N THR A 602 17.67 -17.43 4.05
CA THR A 602 17.42 -16.15 4.75
C THR A 602 18.65 -15.73 5.55
N HIS A 603 19.24 -16.65 6.32
CA HIS A 603 20.49 -16.41 7.05
C HIS A 603 21.62 -15.95 6.12
N ARG A 604 21.81 -16.65 4.98
CA ARG A 604 22.80 -16.30 3.97
C ARG A 604 22.57 -14.89 3.40
N LEU A 605 21.33 -14.53 3.08
CA LEU A 605 20.99 -13.20 2.56
C LEU A 605 21.27 -12.10 3.58
N LEU A 606 20.96 -12.34 4.85
CA LEU A 606 21.24 -11.37 5.91
C LEU A 606 22.75 -11.13 6.07
N LEU A 607 23.56 -12.19 6.08
CA LEU A 607 25.04 -12.08 6.13
C LEU A 607 25.62 -11.40 4.89
N GLN A 608 25.10 -11.70 3.69
CA GLN A 608 25.56 -11.06 2.45
C GLN A 608 25.29 -9.55 2.40
N HIS A 609 24.26 -9.09 3.07
CA HIS A 609 23.84 -7.68 3.04
C HIS A 609 23.98 -6.98 4.40
N GLN A 610 24.71 -7.59 5.35
CA GLN A 610 24.81 -7.12 6.74
C GLN A 610 25.21 -5.64 6.85
N ASP A 611 26.20 -5.17 6.09
CA ASP A 611 26.71 -3.81 6.16
C ASP A 611 25.65 -2.76 5.76
N SER A 612 24.77 -3.11 4.84
CA SER A 612 23.69 -2.23 4.39
C SER A 612 22.45 -2.30 5.31
N LEU A 613 22.24 -3.43 5.97
CA LEU A 613 21.13 -3.63 6.89
C LEU A 613 21.40 -3.01 8.26
N MET A 614 22.66 -3.09 8.72
CA MET A 614 23.10 -2.74 10.07
C MET A 614 24.31 -1.80 10.02
N PRO A 615 24.11 -0.49 9.81
CA PRO A 615 25.23 0.46 9.81
C PRO A 615 25.85 0.69 11.19
N GLU A 616 25.18 0.32 12.28
CA GLU A 616 25.62 0.53 13.65
C GLU A 616 26.11 -0.77 14.30
N HIS A 617 27.26 -0.73 15.00
CA HIS A 617 27.86 -1.90 15.64
C HIS A 617 27.05 -2.48 16.82
N GLY A 618 26.11 -1.73 17.38
CA GLY A 618 25.23 -2.14 18.50
C GLY A 618 23.86 -2.66 18.06
N ASP A 619 23.66 -2.97 16.77
CA ASP A 619 22.38 -3.38 16.24
C ASP A 619 21.99 -4.80 16.75
N PRO A 620 20.76 -5.01 17.25
CA PRO A 620 20.29 -6.32 17.73
C PRO A 620 20.43 -7.45 16.72
N LEU A 621 20.25 -7.17 15.42
CA LEU A 621 20.42 -8.16 14.36
C LEU A 621 21.88 -8.63 14.26
N HIS A 622 22.84 -7.74 14.49
CA HIS A 622 24.26 -8.10 14.48
C HIS A 622 24.60 -9.09 15.59
N GLU A 623 24.05 -8.89 16.78
CA GLU A 623 24.24 -9.81 17.92
C GLU A 623 23.65 -11.18 17.61
N LEU A 624 22.43 -11.25 17.07
CA LEU A 624 21.78 -12.51 16.72
C LEU A 624 22.51 -13.25 15.60
N LEU A 625 23.04 -12.57 14.59
CA LEU A 625 23.82 -13.18 13.51
C LEU A 625 25.18 -13.71 14.04
N LYS A 626 25.78 -13.00 15.00
CA LYS A 626 27.00 -13.45 15.66
C LYS A 626 26.75 -14.72 16.49
N ASP A 627 25.63 -14.83 17.19
CA ASP A 627 25.23 -16.03 17.92
C ASP A 627 24.99 -17.24 17.00
N LEU A 628 24.41 -17.01 15.83
CA LEU A 628 24.19 -18.04 14.82
C LEU A 628 25.48 -18.53 14.20
N GLY A 629 26.48 -17.64 14.07
CA GLY A 629 27.77 -17.95 13.46
C GLY A 629 27.69 -18.27 11.98
N ASP A 630 28.48 -19.26 11.53
CA ASP A 630 28.55 -19.66 10.14
C ASP A 630 27.24 -20.31 9.65
N ILE A 631 26.98 -20.15 8.35
CA ILE A 631 25.79 -20.71 7.70
C ILE A 631 25.82 -22.23 7.79
N PRO A 632 24.86 -22.87 8.50
CA PRO A 632 24.84 -24.32 8.60
C PRO A 632 24.46 -24.96 7.25
N THR A 633 24.95 -26.17 7.02
CA THR A 633 24.43 -26.97 5.91
C THR A 633 23.08 -27.56 6.29
N VAL A 634 22.24 -27.86 5.31
CA VAL A 634 20.90 -28.42 5.53
C VAL A 634 20.97 -29.74 6.28
N GLU A 635 21.96 -30.57 5.98
CA GLU A 635 22.21 -31.85 6.64
C GLU A 635 22.59 -31.66 8.11
N SER A 636 23.38 -30.62 8.42
CA SER A 636 23.82 -30.36 9.81
C SER A 636 22.66 -29.94 10.70
N LEU A 637 21.65 -29.27 10.15
CA LEU A 637 20.46 -28.86 10.88
C LEU A 637 19.49 -30.02 11.14
N LEU A 638 19.31 -30.91 10.17
CA LEU A 638 18.37 -32.03 10.28
C LEU A 638 18.98 -33.22 10.98
N GLY A 639 20.30 -33.30 11.12
CA GLY A 639 20.99 -34.36 11.84
C GLY A 639 21.14 -35.68 11.08
N GLU A 640 20.90 -35.65 9.81
CA GLU A 640 21.22 -36.74 8.91
C GLU A 640 22.69 -36.66 8.55
N GLY A 641 23.37 -37.84 8.53
CA GLY A 641 24.80 -37.93 8.21
C GLY A 641 25.08 -37.33 6.82
N SER A 642 26.29 -36.85 6.61
CA SER A 642 26.73 -36.23 5.34
C SER A 642 26.29 -37.09 4.15
N VAL A 643 25.52 -36.48 3.26
CA VAL A 643 25.17 -37.10 1.98
C VAL A 643 26.47 -37.27 1.23
N ASP A 644 26.85 -38.51 0.91
CA ASP A 644 28.09 -38.79 0.15
C ASP A 644 28.02 -38.07 -1.19
N ALA A 645 28.97 -37.19 -1.42
CA ALA A 645 29.05 -36.39 -2.66
C ALA A 645 29.14 -37.26 -3.93
N ASN A 646 29.46 -38.55 -3.79
CA ASN A 646 29.54 -39.52 -4.88
C ASN A 646 28.24 -40.33 -5.09
N ASP A 647 27.19 -40.09 -4.32
CA ASP A 647 25.88 -40.75 -4.54
C ASP A 647 25.22 -40.14 -5.78
N PRO A 648 24.87 -40.94 -6.81
CA PRO A 648 24.16 -40.46 -7.98
C PRO A 648 22.77 -39.83 -7.70
N HIS A 649 22.30 -39.92 -6.45
CA HIS A 649 21.04 -39.35 -5.97
C HIS A 649 21.22 -38.22 -4.96
N ALA A 650 22.43 -37.79 -4.69
CA ALA A 650 22.76 -36.73 -3.74
C ALA A 650 21.94 -35.45 -3.98
N ASP A 651 21.84 -35.01 -5.23
CA ASP A 651 21.07 -33.80 -5.60
C ASP A 651 19.56 -33.93 -5.33
N GLN A 652 19.00 -35.13 -5.48
CA GLN A 652 17.56 -35.36 -5.20
C GLN A 652 17.30 -35.39 -3.69
N THR A 653 18.21 -35.99 -2.93
CA THR A 653 18.13 -36.04 -1.47
C THR A 653 18.30 -34.65 -0.87
N LEU A 654 19.27 -33.87 -1.33
CA LEU A 654 19.46 -32.48 -0.94
C LEU A 654 18.23 -31.60 -1.29
N SER A 655 17.63 -31.81 -2.47
CA SER A 655 16.41 -31.11 -2.85
C SER A 655 15.22 -31.45 -1.96
N GLN A 656 15.13 -32.67 -1.44
CA GLN A 656 14.08 -33.09 -0.50
C GLN A 656 14.34 -32.51 0.89
N LEU A 657 15.59 -32.59 1.38
CA LEU A 657 15.97 -32.02 2.67
C LEU A 657 15.75 -30.50 2.73
N ASN A 658 16.02 -29.78 1.66
CA ASN A 658 15.73 -28.36 1.55
C ASN A 658 14.22 -28.04 1.68
N LYS A 659 13.34 -28.97 1.30
CA LYS A 659 11.89 -28.81 1.38
C LYS A 659 11.29 -29.27 2.70
N THR A 660 12.10 -29.84 3.60
CA THR A 660 11.63 -30.26 4.92
C THR A 660 11.17 -29.04 5.71
N GLU A 661 9.94 -29.07 6.20
CA GLU A 661 9.35 -28.00 7.00
C GLU A 661 9.71 -28.17 8.47
N VAL A 662 10.05 -27.08 9.12
CA VAL A 662 10.28 -26.98 10.55
C VAL A 662 9.35 -25.93 11.16
N SER A 663 8.81 -26.24 12.33
CA SER A 663 8.01 -25.29 13.10
C SER A 663 8.90 -24.55 14.08
N LEU A 664 8.91 -23.24 14.02
CA LEU A 664 9.65 -22.36 14.93
C LEU A 664 8.67 -21.58 15.80
N THR A 665 8.82 -21.72 17.10
CA THR A 665 8.12 -20.89 18.08
C THR A 665 8.92 -19.60 18.28
N LEU A 666 8.42 -18.47 17.81
CA LEU A 666 9.14 -17.20 17.85
C LEU A 666 9.18 -16.64 19.28
N THR A 667 10.38 -16.26 19.73
CA THR A 667 10.61 -15.70 21.06
C THR A 667 11.60 -14.54 20.98
N ASN A 668 11.38 -13.52 21.80
CA ASN A 668 12.30 -12.40 21.91
C ASN A 668 13.47 -12.78 22.84
N LYS A 669 14.71 -12.64 22.36
CA LYS A 669 15.90 -12.88 23.17
C LYS A 669 16.00 -11.91 24.35
N PHE A 670 15.64 -10.67 24.13
CA PHE A 670 15.79 -9.56 25.09
C PHE A 670 14.73 -9.56 26.20
N ASP A 671 13.65 -10.34 26.09
CA ASP A 671 12.66 -10.51 27.17
C ASP A 671 13.08 -11.60 28.18
N LEU A 672 14.00 -12.48 27.81
CA LEU A 672 14.48 -13.56 28.68
C LEU A 672 15.35 -13.02 29.84
N ASP A 673 16.06 -11.92 29.64
CA ASP A 673 16.87 -11.29 30.69
C ASP A 673 16.03 -10.68 31.84
N LYS A 674 14.72 -10.47 31.62
CA LYS A 674 13.81 -10.01 32.67
C LYS A 674 13.13 -11.14 33.46
N SER A 675 13.22 -12.38 32.99
CA SER A 675 12.55 -13.53 33.62
C SER A 675 13.46 -14.37 34.47
N ASP A 676 14.79 -14.30 34.33
CA ASP A 676 15.73 -15.11 35.13
C ASP A 676 16.00 -14.52 36.51
N ASP A 677 15.82 -13.23 36.74
CA ASP A 677 15.90 -12.64 38.10
C ASP A 677 14.69 -12.98 39.00
N GLY A 678 13.60 -13.49 38.40
CA GLY A 678 12.38 -13.89 39.11
C GLY A 678 12.28 -15.39 39.47
N ALA A 679 13.01 -16.27 38.76
CA ALA A 679 12.83 -17.73 38.89
C ALA A 679 13.61 -18.35 40.04
N ASN A 680 14.55 -17.65 40.64
CA ASN A 680 15.33 -18.17 41.81
C ASN A 680 14.65 -17.97 43.18
N ASN A 681 13.48 -17.28 43.22
CA ASN A 681 12.80 -17.01 44.48
C ASN A 681 11.50 -17.78 44.70
N THR A 682 11.12 -18.71 43.81
CA THR A 682 9.87 -19.50 43.95
C THR A 682 10.08 -21.01 44.15
N ARG A 683 11.29 -21.46 44.58
CA ARG A 683 11.52 -22.87 45.00
C ARG A 683 11.23 -23.13 46.48
N GLY A 684 10.59 -22.21 47.17
CA GLY A 684 10.37 -22.25 48.61
C GLY A 684 8.94 -22.33 49.11
N LEU A 685 7.93 -22.62 48.27
CA LEU A 685 6.54 -22.71 48.74
C LEU A 685 5.70 -23.63 47.84
N LEU A 686 5.94 -24.94 48.00
CA LEU A 686 4.97 -26.00 47.70
C LEU A 686 5.27 -27.20 48.61
N LEU A 687 4.73 -27.13 49.78
CA LEU A 687 4.28 -28.24 50.59
C LEU A 687 2.83 -28.01 50.93
#